data_ae42381605c81b48d3682f43287b69a3
#
_entry.id   ae42381605c81b48d3682f43287b69a3
#
_cell.length_a   1.000
_cell.length_b   1.000
_cell.length_c   1.000
_cell.angle_alpha   90.00
_cell.angle_beta   90.00
_cell.angle_gamma   90.00
#
_symmetry.space_group_name_H-M   'P 1'
#
loop_
_entity.id
_entity.type
_entity.pdbx_description
1 polymer ?
#
loop_
_entity_poly.entity_id
_entity_poly.type
_entity_poly.pdbx_seq_one_letter_code
_entity_poly.pdbx_strand_id
1 'polypeptide(L)'
;FAYIDEALRIPNKKNISKVIQKMKNDENYKKYFFSQVEKYKNIYLWLIPLKDSNFLSNKVDFKVVNYLKELSIQNQTNYKQNVEIELKKIVDEYFRNIDDTKEHINSDYIEIIFNFKKKNIDISYLNIIDTLLRKKERSLIIATTIDNALAILLKHKMKEHLYKLLETIFSYKNVQKYGKTERYSILEDYYFEEILKNRFNEILSIVDKYIFLEILLKILKSIILKDEKSFNIFSIRTIEEHTQKSLSDKYDRLLITSIRNLLISMNKTTLSTTLKDFISEKHQIFQRLAIYVMDRRYSEFKVIFWINFNNISKKINYGIKYEFYRLLTNNSTKFTSKQIDTVLSWIETITSSIKSNNNSEEESEKFNIHKRKEWLLPLKEHNKKAKKLYEEYHAIVPSEYEYPGLDFYISDFKIIGEDSDEKEQERFCKQSIDDIILELNNLIVERRDKDFDSLLLTKAKDFSNCARTNPKKIVDEIDKFKNIDDMFKYYMLLALNDALKAKKDFEHEMLFDFLLELLGNGVQIKNKNYSLLFWGEVANLLRNNIDAIDISLLNKAKEIVLKLLDFKEDEILEKETDLLTHTLNSYNGKVLHSLIYYLLRYAKINSTKNIKWEDDIKEFFTKELDNKNEYSKSIFTILGFYLPQLSFVDKDWVLNNFTKIFPKENINFLKISL
;
A
#
# COMPACT_ATOMS: atom_id res chain seq x y z
N PHE A 1 51.49 -8.63 12.83
CA PHE A 1 50.45 -7.57 12.76
C PHE A 1 50.80 -6.38 13.69
N ALA A 2 51.42 -6.57 14.88
CA ALA A 2 51.78 -5.48 15.80
C ALA A 2 52.53 -4.31 15.14
N TYR A 3 53.39 -4.59 14.17
CA TYR A 3 54.09 -3.57 13.41
C TYR A 3 53.17 -2.67 12.55
N ILE A 4 52.06 -3.22 12.05
CA ILE A 4 51.05 -2.44 11.31
C ILE A 4 50.36 -1.49 12.28
N ASP A 5 49.98 -1.99 13.48
CA ASP A 5 49.31 -1.18 14.51
C ASP A 5 50.21 -0.03 14.98
N GLU A 6 51.49 -0.29 15.13
CA GLU A 6 52.47 0.74 15.46
C GLU A 6 52.60 1.80 14.36
N ALA A 7 52.66 1.35 13.06
CA ALA A 7 52.73 2.23 11.92
C ALA A 7 51.46 3.04 11.72
N LEU A 8 50.29 2.48 12.01
CA LEU A 8 49.01 3.18 12.00
C LEU A 8 48.91 4.25 13.10
N ARG A 9 49.49 3.94 14.30
CA ARG A 9 49.52 4.86 15.43
C ARG A 9 50.47 6.04 15.18
N ILE A 10 51.66 5.78 14.61
CA ILE A 10 52.71 6.77 14.36
C ILE A 10 53.13 6.69 12.90
N PRO A 11 52.27 7.19 11.99
CA PRO A 11 52.54 7.14 10.55
C PRO A 11 53.66 8.14 10.18
N ASN A 12 54.82 7.57 9.81
CA ASN A 12 55.90 8.33 9.23
C ASN A 12 56.37 7.66 7.93
N LYS A 13 57.11 8.39 7.08
CA LYS A 13 57.47 7.94 5.75
C LYS A 13 58.16 6.55 5.75
N LYS A 14 58.99 6.24 6.75
CA LYS A 14 59.70 4.96 6.89
C LYS A 14 58.75 3.83 7.24
N ASN A 15 57.86 4.05 8.22
CA ASN A 15 56.88 3.05 8.64
C ASN A 15 55.87 2.75 7.54
N ILE A 16 55.36 3.79 6.86
CA ILE A 16 54.43 3.68 5.74
C ILE A 16 55.06 2.81 4.63
N SER A 17 56.31 3.15 4.15
CA SER A 17 56.98 2.39 3.11
C SER A 17 57.12 0.93 3.44
N LYS A 18 57.53 0.60 4.68
CA LYS A 18 57.68 -0.80 5.15
C LYS A 18 56.34 -1.55 5.17
N VAL A 19 55.25 -0.93 5.65
CA VAL A 19 53.92 -1.56 5.62
C VAL A 19 53.44 -1.81 4.22
N ILE A 20 53.58 -0.83 3.32
CA ILE A 20 53.23 -0.96 1.91
C ILE A 20 53.99 -2.14 1.27
N GLN A 21 55.29 -2.26 1.54
CA GLN A 21 56.07 -3.38 1.02
C GLN A 21 55.58 -4.74 1.55
N LYS A 22 55.25 -4.83 2.86
CA LYS A 22 54.65 -6.06 3.44
C LYS A 22 53.34 -6.42 2.81
N MET A 23 52.44 -5.43 2.62
CA MET A 23 51.14 -5.62 1.98
C MET A 23 51.25 -6.07 0.49
N LYS A 24 52.32 -5.67 -0.21
CA LYS A 24 52.60 -6.14 -1.61
C LYS A 24 52.97 -7.63 -1.62
N ASN A 25 53.62 -8.12 -0.57
CA ASN A 25 54.17 -9.46 -0.51
C ASN A 25 53.25 -10.47 0.14
N ASP A 26 52.23 -10.02 0.93
CA ASP A 26 51.32 -10.90 1.64
C ASP A 26 49.93 -10.25 1.78
N GLU A 27 48.95 -10.90 1.23
CA GLU A 27 47.55 -10.48 1.24
C GLU A 27 46.95 -10.42 2.67
N ASN A 28 47.45 -11.21 3.61
CA ASN A 28 46.97 -11.16 5.01
C ASN A 28 47.36 -9.84 5.68
N TYR A 29 48.53 -9.27 5.37
CA TYR A 29 48.89 -7.94 5.87
C TYR A 29 47.99 -6.85 5.30
N LYS A 30 47.64 -6.96 4.05
CA LYS A 30 46.68 -6.03 3.39
C LYS A 30 45.31 -6.14 4.04
N LYS A 31 44.75 -7.34 4.20
CA LYS A 31 43.45 -7.56 4.85
C LYS A 31 43.48 -7.03 6.29
N TYR A 32 44.53 -7.26 7.05
CA TYR A 32 44.67 -6.76 8.40
C TYR A 32 44.73 -5.22 8.42
N PHE A 33 45.57 -4.61 7.60
CA PHE A 33 45.66 -3.16 7.50
C PHE A 33 44.29 -2.50 7.30
N PHE A 34 43.53 -2.90 6.27
CA PHE A 34 42.22 -2.33 5.98
C PHE A 34 41.17 -2.66 7.06
N SER A 35 41.36 -3.67 7.89
CA SER A 35 40.48 -3.96 9.05
C SER A 35 40.80 -3.11 10.27
N GLN A 36 41.95 -2.46 10.34
CA GLN A 36 42.39 -1.69 11.48
C GLN A 36 42.48 -0.17 11.20
N VAL A 37 42.76 0.24 9.98
CA VAL A 37 43.10 1.63 9.61
C VAL A 37 42.05 2.64 10.03
N GLU A 38 40.77 2.32 9.98
CA GLU A 38 39.66 3.15 10.41
C GLU A 38 39.66 3.54 11.88
N LYS A 39 40.34 2.76 12.73
CA LYS A 39 40.43 3.00 14.19
C LYS A 39 41.46 4.06 14.57
N TYR A 40 42.24 4.52 13.61
CA TYR A 40 43.36 5.43 13.86
C TYR A 40 43.12 6.84 13.35
N LYS A 41 43.83 7.80 13.93
CA LYS A 41 43.89 9.18 13.47
C LYS A 41 44.96 9.35 12.38
N ASN A 42 44.90 10.44 11.60
CA ASN A 42 45.88 10.77 10.57
C ASN A 42 45.99 9.73 9.42
N ILE A 43 44.88 9.01 9.16
CA ILE A 43 44.83 8.01 8.07
C ILE A 43 45.03 8.66 6.68
N TYR A 44 44.90 9.98 6.57
CA TYR A 44 45.17 10.73 5.35
C TYR A 44 46.61 10.58 4.84
N LEU A 45 47.60 10.30 5.71
CA LEU A 45 48.97 10.09 5.31
C LEU A 45 49.18 8.81 4.47
N TRP A 46 48.23 7.89 4.56
CA TRP A 46 48.23 6.65 3.81
C TRP A 46 47.63 6.76 2.42
N LEU A 47 46.86 7.81 2.10
CA LEU A 47 46.12 7.93 0.84
C LEU A 47 47.00 7.82 -0.39
N ILE A 48 48.03 8.64 -0.48
CA ILE A 48 48.94 8.65 -1.65
C ILE A 48 49.75 7.35 -1.72
N PRO A 49 50.41 6.87 -0.65
CA PRO A 49 51.12 5.57 -0.67
C PRO A 49 50.26 4.39 -1.11
N LEU A 50 49.01 4.33 -0.65
CA LEU A 50 48.06 3.28 -1.02
C LEU A 50 47.64 3.37 -2.47
N LYS A 51 47.39 4.60 -2.95
CA LYS A 51 47.05 4.86 -4.35
C LYS A 51 48.23 4.48 -5.28
N ASP A 52 49.43 4.99 -5.01
CA ASP A 52 50.64 4.74 -5.83
C ASP A 52 51.02 3.25 -5.85
N SER A 53 50.61 2.51 -4.84
CA SER A 53 50.78 1.06 -4.74
C SER A 53 49.62 0.24 -5.27
N ASN A 54 48.63 0.88 -5.89
CA ASN A 54 47.45 0.25 -6.49
C ASN A 54 46.52 -0.49 -5.51
N PHE A 55 46.63 -0.20 -4.22
CA PHE A 55 45.76 -0.83 -3.21
C PHE A 55 44.32 -0.26 -3.18
N LEU A 56 44.09 0.89 -3.83
CA LEU A 56 42.77 1.51 -3.93
C LEU A 56 42.09 1.26 -5.30
N SER A 57 42.66 0.34 -6.12
CA SER A 57 42.13 0.07 -7.48
C SER A 57 40.80 -0.68 -7.44
N ASN A 58 40.62 -1.58 -6.46
CA ASN A 58 39.35 -2.27 -6.28
C ASN A 58 38.34 -1.39 -5.50
N LYS A 59 37.61 -0.56 -6.22
CA LYS A 59 36.66 0.42 -5.70
C LYS A 59 35.35 -0.19 -5.18
N VAL A 60 35.17 -1.50 -5.33
CA VAL A 60 34.02 -2.25 -4.81
C VAL A 60 34.40 -3.17 -3.62
N ASP A 61 35.66 -3.14 -3.19
CA ASP A 61 36.08 -3.80 -1.96
C ASP A 61 35.59 -3.00 -0.75
N PHE A 62 34.71 -3.60 0.02
CA PHE A 62 34.08 -2.99 1.21
C PHE A 62 35.11 -2.39 2.18
N LYS A 63 36.26 -3.04 2.40
CA LYS A 63 37.30 -2.54 3.30
C LYS A 63 38.01 -1.30 2.76
N VAL A 64 38.22 -1.24 1.45
CA VAL A 64 38.78 -0.07 0.79
C VAL A 64 37.79 1.09 0.87
N VAL A 65 36.53 0.83 0.63
CA VAL A 65 35.47 1.86 0.68
C VAL A 65 35.30 2.40 2.08
N ASN A 66 35.34 1.54 3.12
CA ASN A 66 35.30 1.97 4.52
C ASN A 66 36.48 2.89 4.87
N TYR A 67 37.68 2.57 4.39
CA TYR A 67 38.84 3.48 4.56
C TYR A 67 38.59 4.85 3.91
N LEU A 68 38.07 4.89 2.68
CA LEU A 68 37.78 6.14 1.99
C LEU A 68 36.68 6.94 2.70
N LYS A 69 35.68 6.27 3.20
CA LYS A 69 34.58 6.86 3.97
C LYS A 69 35.08 7.49 5.27
N GLU A 70 35.82 6.73 6.07
CA GLU A 70 36.42 7.23 7.30
C GLU A 70 37.38 8.40 7.03
N LEU A 71 38.19 8.29 5.98
CA LEU A 71 39.07 9.38 5.54
C LEU A 71 38.28 10.65 5.22
N SER A 72 37.14 10.53 4.58
CA SER A 72 36.28 11.67 4.24
C SER A 72 35.71 12.32 5.51
N ILE A 73 35.31 11.52 6.50
CA ILE A 73 34.81 11.98 7.82
C ILE A 73 35.92 12.73 8.58
N GLN A 74 37.11 12.13 8.67
CA GLN A 74 38.26 12.78 9.34
C GLN A 74 38.67 14.08 8.64
N ASN A 75 38.55 14.14 7.30
CA ASN A 75 38.84 15.35 6.54
C ASN A 75 37.84 16.47 6.76
N GLN A 76 36.65 16.21 7.25
CA GLN A 76 35.69 17.28 7.65
C GLN A 76 36.23 18.05 8.86
N THR A 77 36.80 17.35 9.86
CA THR A 77 37.28 17.95 11.11
C THR A 77 38.67 18.55 10.95
N ASN A 78 39.55 17.91 10.22
CA ASN A 78 40.92 18.35 9.95
C ASN A 78 41.16 18.48 8.43
N TYR A 79 40.59 19.54 7.85
CA TYR A 79 40.53 19.74 6.41
C TYR A 79 41.89 19.83 5.75
N LYS A 80 42.11 19.01 4.72
CA LYS A 80 43.27 19.01 3.83
C LYS A 80 42.77 18.99 2.39
N GLN A 81 43.02 20.06 1.66
CA GLN A 81 42.53 20.24 0.30
C GLN A 81 43.03 19.15 -0.67
N ASN A 82 44.31 18.75 -0.56
CA ASN A 82 44.87 17.68 -1.38
C ASN A 82 44.21 16.32 -1.19
N VAL A 83 43.79 16.00 0.05
CA VAL A 83 43.05 14.78 0.39
C VAL A 83 41.67 14.79 -0.28
N GLU A 84 40.96 15.89 -0.21
CA GLU A 84 39.63 16.02 -0.81
C GLU A 84 39.73 15.95 -2.37
N ILE A 85 40.74 16.57 -2.99
CA ILE A 85 40.96 16.47 -4.42
C ILE A 85 41.18 15.02 -4.86
N GLU A 86 41.98 14.27 -4.13
CA GLU A 86 42.23 12.85 -4.46
C GLU A 86 41.02 11.98 -4.21
N LEU A 87 40.30 12.19 -3.11
CA LEU A 87 39.03 11.51 -2.84
C LEU A 87 38.00 11.77 -3.94
N LYS A 88 37.90 13.04 -4.41
CA LYS A 88 36.99 13.41 -5.50
C LYS A 88 37.34 12.65 -6.78
N LYS A 89 38.64 12.55 -7.16
CA LYS A 89 39.06 11.77 -8.32
C LYS A 89 38.67 10.30 -8.23
N ILE A 90 38.80 9.67 -7.04
CA ILE A 90 38.41 8.27 -6.81
C ILE A 90 36.92 8.11 -6.95
N VAL A 91 36.11 9.02 -6.35
CA VAL A 91 34.66 9.04 -6.45
C VAL A 91 34.19 9.21 -7.90
N ASP A 92 34.74 10.18 -8.62
CA ASP A 92 34.41 10.45 -10.02
C ASP A 92 34.74 9.24 -10.93
N GLU A 93 35.82 8.55 -10.62
CA GLU A 93 36.21 7.33 -11.36
C GLU A 93 35.30 6.16 -11.05
N TYR A 94 34.86 6.01 -9.79
CA TYR A 94 33.86 5.00 -9.40
C TYR A 94 32.55 5.21 -10.14
N PHE A 95 32.00 6.43 -10.12
CA PHE A 95 30.71 6.72 -10.75
C PHE A 95 30.69 6.70 -12.27
N ARG A 96 31.84 6.77 -12.93
CA ARG A 96 31.91 6.53 -14.40
C ARG A 96 31.63 5.08 -14.79
N ASN A 97 31.88 4.12 -13.87
CA ASN A 97 31.72 2.69 -14.08
C ASN A 97 30.86 2.06 -12.97
N ILE A 98 29.77 2.75 -12.61
CA ILE A 98 28.92 2.35 -11.48
C ILE A 98 28.27 1.00 -11.70
N ASP A 99 28.37 0.13 -10.71
CA ASP A 99 27.59 -1.10 -10.58
C ASP A 99 26.37 -0.84 -9.68
N ASP A 100 25.19 -0.75 -10.28
CA ASP A 100 23.93 -0.48 -9.58
C ASP A 100 23.48 -1.63 -8.66
N THR A 101 24.06 -2.83 -8.80
CA THR A 101 23.80 -3.98 -7.92
C THR A 101 24.47 -3.85 -6.55
N LYS A 102 25.45 -2.96 -6.39
CA LYS A 102 26.27 -2.75 -5.20
C LYS A 102 25.74 -1.64 -4.30
N GLU A 103 24.51 -1.80 -3.77
CA GLU A 103 23.80 -0.73 -3.04
C GLU A 103 24.56 -0.15 -1.85
N HIS A 104 25.16 -1.00 -1.00
CA HIS A 104 25.96 -0.54 0.16
C HIS A 104 27.14 0.31 -0.28
N ILE A 105 27.86 -0.15 -1.32
CA ILE A 105 29.01 0.57 -1.87
C ILE A 105 28.56 1.91 -2.47
N ASN A 106 27.46 1.91 -3.23
CA ASN A 106 26.88 3.13 -3.81
C ASN A 106 26.51 4.14 -2.71
N SER A 107 25.89 3.65 -1.62
CA SER A 107 25.53 4.46 -0.45
C SER A 107 26.75 5.08 0.21
N ASP A 108 27.81 4.30 0.44
CA ASP A 108 29.06 4.79 1.05
C ASP A 108 29.74 5.85 0.19
N TYR A 109 29.77 5.70 -1.15
CA TYR A 109 30.29 6.75 -2.04
C TYR A 109 29.44 8.02 -2.04
N ILE A 110 28.11 7.89 -1.92
CA ILE A 110 27.22 9.04 -1.75
C ILE A 110 27.56 9.77 -0.43
N GLU A 111 27.74 9.04 0.67
CA GLU A 111 28.13 9.66 1.95
C GLU A 111 29.49 10.38 1.84
N ILE A 112 30.48 9.79 1.15
CA ILE A 112 31.78 10.44 0.90
C ILE A 112 31.61 11.78 0.20
N ILE A 113 30.75 11.88 -0.83
CA ILE A 113 30.45 13.14 -1.54
C ILE A 113 29.93 14.22 -0.58
N PHE A 114 28.98 13.86 0.27
CA PHE A 114 28.37 14.82 1.20
C PHE A 114 29.27 15.18 2.38
N ASN A 115 30.41 14.49 2.55
CA ASN A 115 31.48 14.88 3.44
C ASN A 115 32.43 15.93 2.84
N PHE A 116 32.35 16.25 1.54
CA PHE A 116 33.16 17.29 0.90
C PHE A 116 32.79 18.69 1.37
N LYS A 117 33.70 19.63 1.20
CA LYS A 117 33.37 21.06 1.36
C LYS A 117 32.31 21.48 0.34
N LYS A 118 31.41 22.36 0.76
CA LYS A 118 30.29 22.88 -0.05
C LYS A 118 30.65 23.14 -1.51
N LYS A 119 31.77 23.82 -1.78
CA LYS A 119 32.22 24.20 -3.14
C LYS A 119 32.60 23.01 -4.04
N ASN A 120 32.81 21.82 -3.44
CA ASN A 120 33.27 20.62 -4.14
C ASN A 120 32.17 19.57 -4.30
N ILE A 121 30.98 19.81 -3.71
CA ILE A 121 29.79 19.00 -3.96
C ILE A 121 29.20 19.44 -5.31
N ASP A 122 29.46 18.67 -6.34
CA ASP A 122 28.98 18.95 -7.69
C ASP A 122 27.52 18.55 -7.85
N ILE A 123 26.72 19.37 -8.52
CA ILE A 123 25.30 19.10 -8.75
C ILE A 123 25.08 17.83 -9.61
N SER A 124 26.07 17.45 -10.43
CA SER A 124 26.03 16.24 -11.26
C SER A 124 25.89 14.95 -10.43
N TYR A 125 26.38 14.93 -9.19
CA TYR A 125 26.22 13.79 -8.30
C TYR A 125 24.74 13.51 -7.98
N LEU A 126 23.89 14.55 -7.96
CA LEU A 126 22.45 14.36 -7.74
C LEU A 126 21.77 13.68 -8.93
N ASN A 127 22.29 13.82 -10.15
CA ASN A 127 21.81 13.06 -11.31
C ASN A 127 22.14 11.57 -11.18
N ILE A 128 23.30 11.25 -10.61
CA ILE A 128 23.70 9.86 -10.34
C ILE A 128 22.75 9.24 -9.29
N ILE A 129 22.46 9.97 -8.22
CA ILE A 129 21.50 9.54 -7.19
C ILE A 129 20.12 9.29 -7.80
N ASP A 130 19.62 10.22 -8.63
CA ASP A 130 18.33 10.04 -9.32
C ASP A 130 18.33 8.79 -10.21
N THR A 131 19.43 8.56 -10.94
CA THR A 131 19.57 7.38 -11.80
C THR A 131 19.56 6.07 -10.99
N LEU A 132 20.27 6.02 -9.87
CA LEU A 132 20.32 4.83 -9.00
C LEU A 132 18.95 4.49 -8.42
N LEU A 133 18.22 5.49 -7.96
CA LEU A 133 16.89 5.30 -7.39
C LEU A 133 15.86 4.83 -8.43
N ARG A 134 15.98 5.28 -9.69
CA ARG A 134 15.04 4.88 -10.76
C ARG A 134 15.28 3.48 -11.29
N LYS A 135 16.51 2.96 -11.21
CA LYS A 135 16.85 1.63 -11.74
C LYS A 135 16.36 0.48 -10.86
N LYS A 136 16.18 0.69 -9.57
CA LYS A 136 15.76 -0.34 -8.61
C LYS A 136 14.37 -0.10 -8.04
N GLU A 137 13.66 -1.19 -7.80
CA GLU A 137 12.31 -1.12 -7.26
C GLU A 137 12.27 -0.68 -5.79
N ARG A 138 13.29 -1.01 -5.00
CA ARG A 138 13.37 -0.67 -3.57
C ARG A 138 14.82 -0.58 -3.11
N SER A 139 15.27 0.61 -2.78
CA SER A 139 16.61 0.82 -2.23
C SER A 139 16.53 1.46 -0.84
N LEU A 140 16.36 0.62 0.20
CA LEU A 140 16.28 1.03 1.60
C LEU A 140 17.55 1.76 2.06
N ILE A 141 18.70 1.29 1.61
CA ILE A 141 20.01 1.80 2.02
C ILE A 141 20.26 3.20 1.46
N ILE A 142 19.91 3.41 0.19
CA ILE A 142 20.05 4.73 -0.44
C ILE A 142 19.06 5.73 0.16
N ALA A 143 17.87 5.31 0.57
CA ALA A 143 16.89 6.20 1.17
C ALA A 143 17.38 6.86 2.47
N THR A 144 18.05 6.10 3.36
CA THR A 144 18.65 6.65 4.60
C THR A 144 19.79 7.61 4.29
N THR A 145 20.61 7.30 3.30
CA THR A 145 21.71 8.17 2.85
C THR A 145 21.20 9.48 2.29
N ILE A 146 20.03 9.48 1.64
CA ILE A 146 19.39 10.69 1.10
C ILE A 146 18.91 11.63 2.20
N ASP A 147 18.37 11.14 3.31
CA ASP A 147 18.01 12.02 4.44
C ASP A 147 19.24 12.75 4.98
N ASN A 148 20.39 12.06 5.10
CA ASN A 148 21.66 12.67 5.50
C ASN A 148 22.13 13.72 4.49
N ALA A 149 22.07 13.40 3.20
CA ALA A 149 22.41 14.33 2.11
C ALA A 149 21.54 15.58 2.17
N LEU A 150 20.23 15.41 2.33
CA LEU A 150 19.27 16.50 2.47
C LEU A 150 19.61 17.39 3.67
N ALA A 151 19.91 16.79 4.83
CA ALA A 151 20.31 17.53 6.02
C ALA A 151 21.55 18.40 5.80
N ILE A 152 22.55 17.90 5.07
CA ILE A 152 23.77 18.63 4.74
C ILE A 152 23.47 19.80 3.79
N LEU A 153 22.67 19.56 2.74
CA LEU A 153 22.28 20.61 1.80
C LEU A 153 21.45 21.71 2.47
N LEU A 154 20.55 21.37 3.40
CA LEU A 154 19.78 22.32 4.18
C LEU A 154 20.69 23.14 5.10
N LYS A 155 21.56 22.49 5.87
CA LYS A 155 22.54 23.14 6.75
C LYS A 155 23.40 24.17 5.99
N HIS A 156 23.82 23.84 4.77
CA HIS A 156 24.67 24.71 3.95
C HIS A 156 23.89 25.64 3.01
N LYS A 157 22.56 25.61 3.05
CA LYS A 157 21.65 26.42 2.23
C LYS A 157 21.98 26.36 0.73
N MET A 158 22.23 25.16 0.22
CA MET A 158 22.60 24.91 -1.18
C MET A 158 21.34 24.79 -2.05
N LYS A 159 20.71 25.93 -2.37
CA LYS A 159 19.36 25.99 -2.97
C LYS A 159 19.25 25.20 -4.27
N GLU A 160 20.16 25.33 -5.21
CA GLU A 160 20.11 24.63 -6.50
C GLU A 160 20.20 23.13 -6.34
N HIS A 161 21.10 22.65 -5.49
CA HIS A 161 21.21 21.24 -5.14
C HIS A 161 19.95 20.75 -4.42
N LEU A 162 19.37 21.58 -3.54
CA LEU A 162 18.10 21.24 -2.87
C LEU A 162 16.98 21.06 -3.88
N TYR A 163 16.80 21.98 -4.85
CA TYR A 163 15.74 21.82 -5.85
C TYR A 163 15.92 20.54 -6.65
N LYS A 164 17.16 20.21 -7.05
CA LYS A 164 17.44 19.00 -7.79
C LYS A 164 17.17 17.74 -6.98
N LEU A 165 17.60 17.72 -5.70
CA LEU A 165 17.33 16.58 -4.80
C LEU A 165 15.84 16.45 -4.48
N LEU A 166 15.11 17.56 -4.28
CA LEU A 166 13.67 17.56 -4.04
C LEU A 166 12.89 17.06 -5.26
N GLU A 167 13.28 17.42 -6.48
CA GLU A 167 12.68 16.85 -7.70
C GLU A 167 12.80 15.31 -7.71
N THR A 168 13.94 14.77 -7.27
CA THR A 168 14.15 13.33 -7.13
C THR A 168 13.31 12.74 -5.99
N ILE A 169 13.36 13.31 -4.78
CA ILE A 169 12.63 12.82 -3.60
C ILE A 169 11.12 12.74 -3.86
N PHE A 170 10.56 13.74 -4.54
CA PHE A 170 9.14 13.78 -4.90
C PHE A 170 8.80 13.01 -6.18
N SER A 171 9.77 12.40 -6.84
CA SER A 171 9.48 11.53 -7.99
C SER A 171 8.81 10.23 -7.57
N TYR A 172 8.12 9.61 -8.52
CA TYR A 172 7.39 8.35 -8.31
C TYR A 172 7.74 7.31 -9.36
N LYS A 173 7.42 6.07 -9.05
CA LYS A 173 7.43 4.94 -9.96
C LYS A 173 6.07 4.24 -9.98
N ASN A 174 5.71 3.71 -11.13
CA ASN A 174 4.52 2.90 -11.30
C ASN A 174 4.91 1.43 -11.16
N VAL A 175 4.18 0.70 -10.33
CA VAL A 175 4.34 -0.74 -10.13
C VAL A 175 3.03 -1.41 -10.52
N GLN A 176 3.09 -2.43 -11.35
CA GLN A 176 1.94 -3.26 -11.66
C GLN A 176 1.71 -4.24 -10.51
N LYS A 177 0.54 -4.18 -9.90
CA LYS A 177 0.18 -5.06 -8.79
C LYS A 177 -1.28 -5.50 -8.94
N TYR A 178 -1.50 -6.81 -9.00
CA TYR A 178 -2.86 -7.37 -9.17
C TYR A 178 -3.64 -6.78 -10.36
N GLY A 179 -2.97 -6.57 -11.49
CA GLY A 179 -3.58 -5.99 -12.70
C GLY A 179 -3.91 -4.49 -12.60
N LYS A 180 -3.52 -3.82 -11.52
CA LYS A 180 -3.65 -2.37 -11.32
C LYS A 180 -2.28 -1.72 -11.27
N THR A 181 -2.19 -0.52 -11.83
CA THR A 181 -0.98 0.31 -11.70
C THR A 181 -1.08 1.10 -10.41
N GLU A 182 -0.21 0.81 -9.45
CA GLU A 182 -0.06 1.57 -8.21
C GLU A 182 1.15 2.51 -8.29
N ARG A 183 1.07 3.67 -7.64
CA ARG A 183 2.16 4.63 -7.54
C ARG A 183 2.82 4.54 -6.17
N TYR A 184 4.15 4.48 -6.21
CA TYR A 184 4.98 4.51 -5.02
C TYR A 184 6.00 5.62 -5.11
N SER A 185 6.40 6.19 -3.98
CA SER A 185 7.56 7.06 -3.92
C SER A 185 8.80 6.32 -4.45
N ILE A 186 9.69 7.04 -5.09
CA ILE A 186 10.99 6.51 -5.51
C ILE A 186 11.84 6.05 -4.31
N LEU A 187 11.60 6.65 -3.12
CA LEU A 187 12.27 6.32 -1.85
C LEU A 187 11.53 5.27 -1.00
N GLU A 188 10.46 4.67 -1.49
CA GLU A 188 9.41 4.04 -0.69
C GLU A 188 8.60 5.03 0.17
N ASP A 189 7.32 4.74 0.32
CA ASP A 189 6.38 5.66 0.98
C ASP A 189 6.70 5.89 2.46
N TYR A 190 7.29 4.89 3.13
CA TYR A 190 7.69 5.03 4.53
C TYR A 190 8.80 6.09 4.70
N TYR A 191 9.89 5.98 3.94
CA TYR A 191 11.01 6.93 4.03
C TYR A 191 10.64 8.31 3.52
N PHE A 192 9.81 8.37 2.48
CA PHE A 192 9.29 9.63 1.99
C PHE A 192 8.43 10.34 3.05
N GLU A 193 7.56 9.61 3.75
CA GLU A 193 6.75 10.15 4.85
C GLU A 193 7.63 10.65 6.01
N GLU A 194 8.65 9.89 6.40
CA GLU A 194 9.58 10.29 7.47
C GLU A 194 10.38 11.55 7.10
N ILE A 195 10.87 11.67 5.88
CA ILE A 195 11.52 12.89 5.39
C ILE A 195 10.57 14.08 5.46
N LEU A 196 9.34 13.93 5.00
CA LEU A 196 8.35 15.01 5.05
C LEU A 196 8.02 15.41 6.50
N LYS A 197 7.83 14.45 7.38
CA LYS A 197 7.55 14.70 8.79
C LYS A 197 8.69 15.45 9.48
N ASN A 198 9.92 15.04 9.23
CA ASN A 198 11.09 15.55 9.97
C ASN A 198 11.71 16.80 9.33
N ARG A 199 11.64 16.98 8.00
CA ARG A 199 12.40 18.01 7.27
C ARG A 199 11.54 19.05 6.53
N PHE A 200 10.25 18.82 6.33
CA PHE A 200 9.45 19.69 5.44
C PHE A 200 9.46 21.16 5.86
N ASN A 201 9.32 21.46 7.15
CA ASN A 201 9.35 22.82 7.64
C ASN A 201 10.74 23.48 7.45
N GLU A 202 11.83 22.73 7.63
CA GLU A 202 13.18 23.21 7.38
C GLU A 202 13.38 23.49 5.88
N ILE A 203 12.90 22.61 5.01
CA ILE A 203 12.90 22.84 3.56
C ILE A 203 12.18 24.14 3.22
N LEU A 204 10.96 24.34 3.71
CA LEU A 204 10.16 25.56 3.46
C LEU A 204 10.81 26.85 3.96
N SER A 205 11.71 26.77 4.94
CA SER A 205 12.45 27.92 5.46
C SER A 205 13.61 28.37 4.55
N ILE A 206 14.10 27.47 3.67
CA ILE A 206 15.32 27.71 2.88
C ILE A 206 14.99 27.91 1.40
N VAL A 207 14.07 27.11 0.85
CA VAL A 207 13.73 27.15 -0.58
C VAL A 207 12.87 28.37 -0.93
N ASP A 208 12.92 28.82 -2.17
CA ASP A 208 11.88 29.67 -2.73
C ASP A 208 10.60 28.82 -2.92
N LYS A 209 9.53 29.23 -2.24
CA LYS A 209 8.29 28.47 -2.20
C LYS A 209 7.60 28.39 -3.56
N TYR A 210 7.78 29.39 -4.41
CA TYR A 210 7.19 29.37 -5.76
C TYR A 210 7.92 28.37 -6.65
N ILE A 211 9.25 28.40 -6.67
CA ILE A 211 10.05 27.43 -7.43
C ILE A 211 9.76 25.99 -6.96
N PHE A 212 9.65 25.79 -5.64
CA PHE A 212 9.34 24.47 -5.11
C PHE A 212 7.92 24.03 -5.49
N LEU A 213 6.95 24.95 -5.47
CA LEU A 213 5.59 24.67 -5.95
C LEU A 213 5.59 24.23 -7.42
N GLU A 214 6.33 24.91 -8.29
CA GLU A 214 6.43 24.54 -9.70
C GLU A 214 6.98 23.11 -9.90
N ILE A 215 7.96 22.71 -9.10
CA ILE A 215 8.48 21.31 -9.11
C ILE A 215 7.35 20.32 -8.77
N LEU A 216 6.61 20.56 -7.68
CA LEU A 216 5.52 19.68 -7.25
C LEU A 216 4.36 19.65 -8.26
N LEU A 217 4.02 20.79 -8.84
CA LEU A 217 2.97 20.89 -9.86
C LEU A 217 3.35 20.19 -11.16
N LYS A 218 4.62 20.24 -11.57
CA LYS A 218 5.12 19.48 -12.72
C LYS A 218 4.91 17.98 -12.51
N ILE A 219 5.20 17.47 -11.32
CA ILE A 219 4.99 16.07 -10.96
C ILE A 219 3.49 15.74 -10.97
N LEU A 220 2.67 16.54 -10.29
CA LEU A 220 1.22 16.34 -10.25
C LEU A 220 0.59 16.36 -11.65
N LYS A 221 0.95 17.31 -12.49
CA LYS A 221 0.48 17.37 -13.89
C LYS A 221 0.91 16.15 -14.70
N SER A 222 2.12 15.63 -14.48
CA SER A 222 2.57 14.40 -15.15
C SER A 222 1.76 13.15 -14.76
N ILE A 223 1.28 13.10 -13.52
CA ILE A 223 0.39 12.03 -13.05
C ILE A 223 -0.97 12.16 -13.72
N ILE A 224 -1.56 13.35 -13.69
CA ILE A 224 -2.88 13.62 -14.27
C ILE A 224 -2.92 13.25 -15.75
N LEU A 225 -1.90 13.64 -16.53
CA LEU A 225 -1.82 13.36 -17.96
C LEU A 225 -1.73 11.85 -18.28
N LYS A 226 -1.10 11.07 -17.40
CA LYS A 226 -1.00 9.62 -17.59
C LYS A 226 -2.28 8.87 -17.21
N ASP A 227 -3.08 9.45 -16.32
CA ASP A 227 -4.27 8.82 -15.74
C ASP A 227 -5.59 9.25 -16.40
N GLU A 228 -5.56 10.00 -17.51
CA GLU A 228 -6.78 10.54 -18.18
C GLU A 228 -7.86 9.49 -18.50
N LYS A 229 -7.51 8.20 -18.50
CA LYS A 229 -8.43 7.08 -18.81
C LYS A 229 -8.87 6.27 -17.59
N SER A 230 -8.32 6.50 -16.40
CA SER A 230 -8.70 5.79 -15.19
C SER A 230 -9.53 6.70 -14.27
N PHE A 231 -10.42 6.08 -13.48
CA PHE A 231 -11.19 6.77 -12.44
C PHE A 231 -10.20 7.44 -11.47
N ASN A 232 -10.15 8.76 -11.54
CA ASN A 232 -9.03 9.51 -10.96
C ASN A 232 -9.15 9.55 -9.44
N ILE A 233 -8.23 8.91 -8.76
CA ILE A 233 -8.09 8.85 -7.29
C ILE A 233 -8.13 10.24 -6.63
N PHE A 234 -7.65 11.28 -7.34
CA PHE A 234 -7.71 12.66 -6.87
C PHE A 234 -9.13 13.22 -6.82
N SER A 235 -10.12 12.60 -7.45
CA SER A 235 -11.51 13.05 -7.41
C SER A 235 -12.27 12.58 -6.18
N ILE A 236 -11.82 11.52 -5.53
CA ILE A 236 -12.55 10.87 -4.43
C ILE A 236 -12.06 11.35 -3.06
N ARG A 237 -10.75 11.67 -2.91
CA ARG A 237 -10.16 12.00 -1.61
C ARG A 237 -10.30 13.46 -1.24
N THR A 238 -10.56 13.70 0.03
CA THR A 238 -10.52 15.04 0.62
C THR A 238 -9.10 15.59 0.67
N ILE A 239 -8.92 16.90 0.44
CA ILE A 239 -7.63 17.59 0.60
C ILE A 239 -7.19 17.60 2.06
N GLU A 240 -8.13 17.68 2.99
CA GLU A 240 -7.91 17.52 4.41
C GLU A 240 -7.97 16.05 4.82
N GLU A 241 -7.16 15.64 5.79
CA GLU A 241 -7.30 14.31 6.38
C GLU A 241 -8.66 14.16 7.04
N HIS A 242 -9.42 13.17 6.60
CA HIS A 242 -10.71 12.82 7.17
C HIS A 242 -10.59 11.51 7.94
N THR A 243 -11.41 11.33 8.98
CA THR A 243 -11.46 10.09 9.79
C THR A 243 -11.77 8.85 8.96
N GLN A 244 -12.48 9.04 7.86
CA GLN A 244 -12.70 8.05 6.81
C GLN A 244 -11.45 7.92 5.93
N LYS A 245 -10.46 7.15 6.39
CA LYS A 245 -9.22 6.92 5.64
C LYS A 245 -9.47 6.02 4.44
N SER A 246 -9.21 6.53 3.25
CA SER A 246 -9.15 5.70 2.05
C SER A 246 -7.89 4.82 2.07
N LEU A 247 -8.03 3.53 1.73
CA LEU A 247 -6.96 2.53 1.66
C LEU A 247 -5.99 2.70 0.48
N SER A 248 -6.12 3.73 -0.34
CA SER A 248 -5.36 3.86 -1.57
C SER A 248 -4.08 4.69 -1.43
N ASP A 249 -3.26 4.61 -2.42
CA ASP A 249 -1.95 5.20 -2.74
C ASP A 249 -1.43 6.26 -1.76
N LYS A 250 -0.55 5.81 -0.88
CA LYS A 250 0.09 6.62 0.15
C LYS A 250 0.89 7.77 -0.47
N TYR A 251 1.57 7.53 -1.61
CA TYR A 251 2.35 8.53 -2.32
C TYR A 251 1.49 9.73 -2.77
N ASP A 252 0.35 9.48 -3.41
CA ASP A 252 -0.53 10.55 -3.91
C ASP A 252 -1.02 11.45 -2.76
N ARG A 253 -1.36 10.83 -1.63
CA ARG A 253 -1.75 11.56 -0.41
C ARG A 253 -0.61 12.45 0.11
N LEU A 254 0.62 11.92 0.15
CA LEU A 254 1.79 12.66 0.63
C LEU A 254 2.13 13.83 -0.31
N LEU A 255 2.03 13.64 -1.63
CA LEU A 255 2.23 14.69 -2.62
C LEU A 255 1.20 15.82 -2.45
N ILE A 256 -0.09 15.49 -2.40
CA ILE A 256 -1.16 16.50 -2.23
C ILE A 256 -1.04 17.21 -0.87
N THR A 257 -0.73 16.49 0.20
CA THR A 257 -0.48 17.09 1.52
C THR A 257 0.69 18.07 1.49
N SER A 258 1.77 17.73 0.77
CA SER A 258 2.92 18.61 0.62
C SER A 258 2.59 19.88 -0.16
N ILE A 259 1.85 19.75 -1.28
CA ILE A 259 1.38 20.90 -2.06
C ILE A 259 0.47 21.79 -1.20
N ARG A 260 -0.49 21.20 -0.49
CA ARG A 260 -1.40 21.88 0.42
C ARG A 260 -0.65 22.71 1.47
N ASN A 261 0.29 22.08 2.17
CA ASN A 261 1.05 22.72 3.26
C ASN A 261 1.98 23.82 2.71
N LEU A 262 2.58 23.61 1.54
CA LEU A 262 3.37 24.62 0.84
C LEU A 262 2.51 25.84 0.50
N LEU A 263 1.33 25.64 -0.13
CA LEU A 263 0.40 26.74 -0.46
C LEU A 263 0.00 27.55 0.78
N ILE A 264 -0.36 26.89 1.88
CA ILE A 264 -0.72 27.56 3.13
C ILE A 264 0.43 28.43 3.66
N SER A 265 1.68 28.03 3.45
CA SER A 265 2.88 28.73 3.91
C SER A 265 3.33 29.91 3.00
N MET A 266 2.73 30.06 1.80
CA MET A 266 3.12 31.10 0.84
C MET A 266 2.59 32.48 1.24
N ASN A 267 3.27 33.54 0.77
CA ASN A 267 2.80 34.90 0.97
C ASN A 267 1.52 35.19 0.16
N LYS A 268 0.74 36.18 0.61
CA LYS A 268 -0.55 36.53 0.02
C LYS A 268 -0.46 36.93 -1.46
N THR A 269 0.55 37.67 -1.84
CA THR A 269 0.67 38.24 -3.19
C THR A 269 0.84 37.12 -4.22
N THR A 270 1.86 36.28 -4.06
CA THR A 270 2.14 35.15 -4.93
C THR A 270 0.98 34.16 -4.93
N LEU A 271 0.44 33.86 -3.74
CA LEU A 271 -0.66 32.91 -3.60
C LEU A 271 -1.95 33.40 -4.28
N SER A 272 -2.22 34.71 -4.29
CA SER A 272 -3.40 35.27 -4.98
C SER A 272 -3.43 34.95 -6.47
N THR A 273 -2.29 35.00 -7.13
CA THR A 273 -2.17 34.64 -8.57
C THR A 273 -2.37 33.13 -8.74
N THR A 274 -1.65 32.32 -7.96
CA THR A 274 -1.77 30.87 -7.99
C THR A 274 -3.22 30.39 -7.77
N LEU A 275 -3.96 30.98 -6.83
CA LEU A 275 -5.36 30.60 -6.58
C LEU A 275 -6.27 30.90 -7.77
N LYS A 276 -6.08 32.03 -8.47
CA LYS A 276 -6.85 32.37 -9.68
C LYS A 276 -6.57 31.37 -10.80
N ASP A 277 -5.29 31.02 -10.99
CA ASP A 277 -4.89 30.03 -11.99
C ASP A 277 -5.51 28.66 -11.67
N PHE A 278 -5.46 28.23 -10.40
CA PHE A 278 -6.03 26.95 -9.96
C PHE A 278 -7.55 26.87 -10.13
N ILE A 279 -8.29 27.95 -9.88
CA ILE A 279 -9.74 28.00 -10.12
C ILE A 279 -10.06 27.83 -11.62
N SER A 280 -9.17 28.32 -12.50
CA SER A 280 -9.34 28.25 -13.95
C SER A 280 -8.89 26.93 -14.56
N GLU A 281 -8.08 26.14 -13.83
CA GLU A 281 -7.58 24.84 -14.32
C GLU A 281 -8.73 23.87 -14.60
N LYS A 282 -8.54 23.03 -15.63
CA LYS A 282 -9.53 22.04 -16.04
C LYS A 282 -9.72 20.93 -15.00
N HIS A 283 -8.63 20.47 -14.41
CA HIS A 283 -8.67 19.36 -13.48
C HIS A 283 -9.06 19.80 -12.07
N GLN A 284 -10.07 19.14 -11.51
CA GLN A 284 -10.70 19.49 -10.22
C GLN A 284 -9.74 19.56 -9.03
N ILE A 285 -8.64 18.81 -9.00
CA ILE A 285 -7.68 18.82 -7.88
C ILE A 285 -7.11 20.22 -7.62
N PHE A 286 -6.86 21.01 -8.67
CA PHE A 286 -6.38 22.39 -8.51
C PHE A 286 -7.44 23.28 -7.89
N GLN A 287 -8.68 23.15 -8.34
CA GLN A 287 -9.82 23.91 -7.80
C GLN A 287 -10.05 23.56 -6.33
N ARG A 288 -9.96 22.26 -5.97
CA ARG A 288 -10.09 21.81 -4.58
C ARG A 288 -8.98 22.36 -3.70
N LEU A 289 -7.72 22.36 -4.16
CA LEU A 289 -6.60 22.99 -3.45
C LEU A 289 -6.83 24.49 -3.26
N ALA A 290 -7.34 25.19 -4.29
CA ALA A 290 -7.67 26.60 -4.16
C ALA A 290 -8.77 26.85 -3.13
N ILE A 291 -9.86 26.08 -3.16
CA ILE A 291 -10.96 26.20 -2.20
C ILE A 291 -10.49 25.91 -0.79
N TYR A 292 -9.68 24.87 -0.60
CA TYR A 292 -9.10 24.53 0.69
C TYR A 292 -8.26 25.69 1.27
N VAL A 293 -7.40 26.30 0.45
CA VAL A 293 -6.60 27.46 0.89
C VAL A 293 -7.48 28.67 1.20
N MET A 294 -8.50 28.93 0.37
CA MET A 294 -9.46 30.00 0.64
C MET A 294 -10.28 29.74 1.91
N ASP A 295 -10.61 28.51 2.23
CA ASP A 295 -11.24 28.15 3.52
C ASP A 295 -10.32 28.49 4.69
N ARG A 296 -9.09 28.03 4.69
CA ARG A 296 -8.12 28.20 5.80
C ARG A 296 -7.65 29.64 5.98
N ARG A 297 -7.59 30.42 4.91
CA ARG A 297 -7.15 31.82 4.91
C ARG A 297 -8.25 32.75 4.36
N TYR A 298 -9.50 32.51 4.76
CA TYR A 298 -10.68 33.18 4.22
C TYR A 298 -10.60 34.71 4.29
N SER A 299 -10.14 35.29 5.42
CA SER A 299 -10.02 36.72 5.58
C SER A 299 -9.13 37.40 4.52
N GLU A 300 -8.11 36.67 4.04
CA GLU A 300 -7.19 37.18 3.02
C GLU A 300 -7.73 37.03 1.59
N PHE A 301 -8.49 35.93 1.32
CA PHE A 301 -8.88 35.53 -0.04
C PHE A 301 -10.39 35.56 -0.30
N LYS A 302 -11.19 36.05 0.64
CA LYS A 302 -12.66 36.19 0.48
C LYS A 302 -13.08 36.88 -0.80
N VAL A 303 -12.33 37.91 -1.25
CA VAL A 303 -12.63 38.61 -2.50
C VAL A 303 -12.47 37.69 -3.73
N ILE A 304 -11.40 36.91 -3.76
CA ILE A 304 -11.18 35.95 -4.85
C ILE A 304 -12.30 34.89 -4.85
N PHE A 305 -12.69 34.39 -3.67
CA PHE A 305 -13.77 33.43 -3.55
C PHE A 305 -15.09 33.98 -4.11
N TRP A 306 -15.51 35.16 -3.66
CA TRP A 306 -16.80 35.71 -4.07
C TRP A 306 -16.86 36.17 -5.52
N ILE A 307 -15.78 36.66 -6.10
CA ILE A 307 -15.70 36.95 -7.56
C ILE A 307 -15.89 35.64 -8.38
N ASN A 308 -15.40 34.53 -7.87
CA ASN A 308 -15.46 33.25 -8.58
C ASN A 308 -16.58 32.32 -8.09
N PHE A 309 -17.44 32.76 -7.17
CA PHE A 309 -18.49 31.93 -6.55
C PHE A 309 -19.34 31.18 -7.59
N ASN A 310 -19.85 31.88 -8.61
CA ASN A 310 -20.68 31.29 -9.64
C ASN A 310 -19.93 30.22 -10.48
N ASN A 311 -18.64 30.40 -10.69
CA ASN A 311 -17.81 29.44 -11.42
C ASN A 311 -17.54 28.18 -10.58
N ILE A 312 -17.30 28.36 -9.27
CA ILE A 312 -17.05 27.29 -8.32
C ILE A 312 -18.34 26.48 -8.09
N SER A 313 -19.45 27.16 -7.79
CA SER A 313 -20.73 26.53 -7.46
C SER A 313 -21.31 25.68 -8.61
N LYS A 314 -21.08 26.05 -9.86
CA LYS A 314 -21.47 25.26 -11.03
C LYS A 314 -20.70 23.93 -11.16
N LYS A 315 -19.56 23.80 -10.51
CA LYS A 315 -18.67 22.62 -10.62
C LYS A 315 -18.81 21.64 -9.45
N ILE A 316 -19.77 21.84 -8.56
CA ILE A 316 -19.95 21.01 -7.35
C ILE A 316 -20.17 19.54 -7.68
N ASN A 317 -20.93 19.23 -8.71
CA ASN A 317 -21.15 17.84 -9.16
C ASN A 317 -19.92 17.20 -9.79
N TYR A 318 -18.80 17.92 -9.87
CA TYR A 318 -17.53 17.45 -10.45
C TYR A 318 -16.43 17.22 -9.39
N GLY A 319 -16.81 16.85 -8.16
CA GLY A 319 -15.86 16.38 -7.14
C GLY A 319 -15.22 17.47 -6.28
N ILE A 320 -15.74 18.73 -6.27
CA ILE A 320 -15.25 19.79 -5.38
C ILE A 320 -16.17 20.00 -4.16
N LYS A 321 -17.22 19.20 -4.02
CA LYS A 321 -18.29 19.35 -3.03
C LYS A 321 -17.75 19.48 -1.61
N TYR A 322 -16.86 18.58 -1.20
CA TYR A 322 -16.38 18.53 0.17
C TYR A 322 -15.65 19.81 0.60
N GLU A 323 -14.67 20.26 -0.18
CA GLU A 323 -13.90 21.45 0.15
C GLU A 323 -14.78 22.70 0.13
N PHE A 324 -15.74 22.76 -0.81
CA PHE A 324 -16.70 23.87 -0.87
C PHE A 324 -17.66 23.86 0.33
N TYR A 325 -18.20 22.71 0.68
CA TYR A 325 -19.03 22.55 1.86
C TYR A 325 -18.30 22.96 3.13
N ARG A 326 -17.05 22.54 3.30
CA ARG A 326 -16.19 22.92 4.43
C ARG A 326 -15.95 24.43 4.49
N LEU A 327 -15.70 25.07 3.35
CA LEU A 327 -15.52 26.52 3.29
C LEU A 327 -16.80 27.23 3.77
N LEU A 328 -17.96 26.80 3.36
CA LEU A 328 -19.24 27.36 3.84
C LEU A 328 -19.39 27.12 5.36
N THR A 329 -19.16 25.90 5.83
CA THR A 329 -19.27 25.54 7.26
C THR A 329 -18.34 26.39 8.14
N ASN A 330 -17.09 26.54 7.74
CA ASN A 330 -16.08 27.24 8.57
C ASN A 330 -16.19 28.77 8.52
N ASN A 331 -16.84 29.31 7.50
CA ASN A 331 -16.82 30.76 7.26
C ASN A 331 -18.17 31.43 7.12
N SER A 332 -19.29 30.70 7.17
CA SER A 332 -20.65 31.26 6.99
C SER A 332 -20.98 32.38 7.95
N THR A 333 -20.46 32.36 9.18
CA THR A 333 -20.61 33.42 10.18
C THR A 333 -19.97 34.75 9.78
N LYS A 334 -19.04 34.73 8.80
CA LYS A 334 -18.35 35.95 8.29
C LYS A 334 -18.97 36.46 7.01
N PHE A 335 -20.06 35.84 6.52
CA PHE A 335 -20.72 36.26 5.29
C PHE A 335 -21.64 37.47 5.54
N THR A 336 -21.68 38.37 4.58
CA THR A 336 -22.68 39.44 4.55
C THR A 336 -24.05 38.89 4.21
N SER A 337 -25.13 39.62 4.56
CA SER A 337 -26.51 39.23 4.18
C SER A 337 -26.65 38.96 2.68
N LYS A 338 -26.04 39.82 1.83
CA LYS A 338 -26.04 39.64 0.36
C LYS A 338 -25.34 38.36 -0.06
N GLN A 339 -24.24 37.97 0.60
CA GLN A 339 -23.52 36.75 0.32
C GLN A 339 -24.34 35.51 0.72
N ILE A 340 -25.01 35.59 1.87
CA ILE A 340 -25.93 34.51 2.30
C ILE A 340 -27.09 34.36 1.31
N ASP A 341 -27.72 35.48 0.89
CA ASP A 341 -28.78 35.43 -0.10
C ASP A 341 -28.28 34.83 -1.44
N THR A 342 -27.03 35.10 -1.83
CA THR A 342 -26.40 34.48 -3.01
C THR A 342 -26.26 32.96 -2.84
N VAL A 343 -25.85 32.48 -1.66
CA VAL A 343 -25.75 31.03 -1.40
C VAL A 343 -27.14 30.38 -1.39
N LEU A 344 -28.14 31.01 -0.75
CA LEU A 344 -29.50 30.49 -0.72
C LEU A 344 -30.10 30.38 -2.12
N SER A 345 -29.98 31.45 -2.93
CA SER A 345 -30.44 31.41 -4.32
C SER A 345 -29.73 30.33 -5.14
N TRP A 346 -28.46 30.09 -4.91
CA TRP A 346 -27.76 29.00 -5.57
C TRP A 346 -28.26 27.62 -5.09
N ILE A 347 -28.52 27.42 -3.80
CA ILE A 347 -29.08 26.16 -3.26
C ILE A 347 -30.40 25.80 -3.94
N GLU A 348 -31.27 26.80 -4.19
CA GLU A 348 -32.53 26.58 -4.88
C GLU A 348 -32.36 26.07 -6.32
N THR A 349 -31.21 26.38 -6.97
CA THR A 349 -30.92 25.88 -8.34
C THR A 349 -30.42 24.43 -8.37
N ILE A 350 -30.14 23.80 -7.21
CA ILE A 350 -29.63 22.43 -7.18
C ILE A 350 -30.74 21.48 -7.60
N THR A 351 -30.47 20.78 -8.71
CA THR A 351 -31.31 19.72 -9.25
C THR A 351 -30.46 18.45 -9.45
N SER A 352 -31.10 17.31 -9.37
CA SER A 352 -30.48 16.03 -9.71
C SER A 352 -30.24 15.97 -11.23
N SER A 353 -29.02 15.59 -11.61
CA SER A 353 -28.71 15.20 -12.98
C SER A 353 -29.18 13.78 -13.33
N ILE A 354 -29.68 13.05 -12.35
CA ILE A 354 -30.16 11.68 -12.54
C ILE A 354 -31.61 11.75 -13.03
N LYS A 355 -31.78 11.85 -14.35
CA LYS A 355 -33.02 11.42 -14.98
C LYS A 355 -32.98 9.91 -15.10
N SER A 356 -33.35 9.19 -14.04
CA SER A 356 -33.69 7.78 -14.24
C SER A 356 -35.04 7.74 -14.97
N ASN A 357 -35.14 6.98 -16.02
CA ASN A 357 -36.38 6.84 -16.79
C ASN A 357 -37.52 6.20 -15.99
N ASN A 358 -37.34 5.87 -14.72
CA ASN A 358 -38.29 5.14 -13.88
C ASN A 358 -38.70 5.87 -12.60
N ASN A 359 -38.11 7.03 -12.23
CA ASN A 359 -38.55 7.75 -11.03
C ASN A 359 -39.72 8.68 -11.31
N SER A 360 -40.70 8.68 -10.42
CA SER A 360 -41.78 9.67 -10.48
C SER A 360 -41.23 11.09 -10.27
N GLU A 361 -41.94 12.10 -10.78
CA GLU A 361 -41.57 13.52 -10.54
C GLU A 361 -41.50 13.85 -9.05
N GLU A 362 -42.34 13.20 -8.25
CA GLU A 362 -42.35 13.36 -6.77
C GLU A 362 -41.06 12.81 -6.11
N GLU A 363 -40.59 11.65 -6.53
CA GLU A 363 -39.32 11.07 -6.01
C GLU A 363 -38.12 11.91 -6.41
N SER A 364 -38.08 12.39 -7.64
CA SER A 364 -37.04 13.29 -8.13
C SER A 364 -36.99 14.59 -7.32
N GLU A 365 -38.15 15.16 -6.98
CA GLU A 365 -38.18 16.38 -6.17
C GLU A 365 -37.83 16.12 -4.70
N LYS A 366 -38.22 15.00 -4.08
CA LYS A 366 -37.77 14.61 -2.76
C LYS A 366 -36.25 14.48 -2.71
N PHE A 367 -35.62 13.91 -3.74
CA PHE A 367 -34.18 13.80 -3.84
C PHE A 367 -33.50 15.18 -3.99
N ASN A 368 -34.06 16.10 -4.79
CA ASN A 368 -33.57 17.46 -4.89
C ASN A 368 -33.66 18.21 -3.55
N ILE A 369 -34.78 18.04 -2.85
CA ILE A 369 -35.01 18.62 -1.51
C ILE A 369 -33.97 18.07 -0.53
N HIS A 370 -33.71 16.77 -0.54
CA HIS A 370 -32.68 16.18 0.29
C HIS A 370 -31.31 16.83 0.03
N LYS A 371 -30.88 16.96 -1.23
CA LYS A 371 -29.61 17.62 -1.55
C LYS A 371 -29.58 19.10 -1.14
N ARG A 372 -30.65 19.85 -1.39
CA ARG A 372 -30.75 21.27 -1.00
C ARG A 372 -30.67 21.43 0.51
N LYS A 373 -31.35 20.55 1.26
CA LYS A 373 -31.34 20.53 2.73
C LYS A 373 -29.92 20.35 3.30
N GLU A 374 -29.12 19.47 2.72
CA GLU A 374 -27.71 19.28 3.12
C GLU A 374 -26.90 20.57 3.07
N TRP A 375 -27.06 21.36 1.99
CA TRP A 375 -26.35 22.63 1.82
C TRP A 375 -26.82 23.75 2.73
N LEU A 376 -27.95 23.59 3.40
CA LEU A 376 -28.46 24.56 4.39
C LEU A 376 -27.80 24.35 5.78
N LEU A 377 -27.26 23.16 6.07
CA LEU A 377 -26.61 22.85 7.36
C LEU A 377 -25.52 23.86 7.75
N PRO A 378 -24.62 24.29 6.87
CA PRO A 378 -23.61 25.29 7.18
C PRO A 378 -24.15 26.67 7.57
N LEU A 379 -25.41 26.96 7.24
CA LEU A 379 -26.03 28.30 7.36
C LEU A 379 -27.11 28.36 8.43
N LYS A 380 -27.81 27.26 8.70
CA LYS A 380 -29.05 27.25 9.52
C LYS A 380 -28.87 27.77 10.95
N GLU A 381 -27.71 27.55 11.55
CA GLU A 381 -27.46 27.97 12.93
C GLU A 381 -27.25 29.50 13.06
N HIS A 382 -26.91 30.18 11.94
CA HIS A 382 -26.52 31.57 11.95
C HIS A 382 -27.44 32.49 11.15
N ASN A 383 -28.39 31.89 10.39
CA ASN A 383 -29.27 32.67 9.52
C ASN A 383 -30.72 32.18 9.60
N LYS A 384 -31.62 33.07 9.96
CA LYS A 384 -33.05 32.78 10.14
C LYS A 384 -33.74 32.27 8.88
N LYS A 385 -33.36 32.82 7.68
CA LYS A 385 -33.92 32.36 6.40
C LYS A 385 -33.48 30.93 6.10
N ALA A 386 -32.19 30.65 6.26
CA ALA A 386 -31.65 29.31 6.06
C ALA A 386 -32.26 28.29 7.02
N LYS A 387 -32.46 28.66 8.29
CA LYS A 387 -33.11 27.81 9.28
C LYS A 387 -34.54 27.47 8.89
N LYS A 388 -35.34 28.49 8.54
CA LYS A 388 -36.72 28.30 8.11
C LYS A 388 -36.81 27.37 6.90
N LEU A 389 -35.97 27.60 5.88
CA LEU A 389 -35.95 26.76 4.67
C LEU A 389 -35.50 25.32 4.98
N TYR A 390 -34.54 25.15 5.91
CA TYR A 390 -34.16 23.83 6.37
C TYR A 390 -35.33 23.07 7.04
N GLU A 391 -36.07 23.75 7.93
CA GLU A 391 -37.23 23.17 8.63
C GLU A 391 -38.34 22.79 7.64
N GLU A 392 -38.59 23.62 6.62
CA GLU A 392 -39.53 23.32 5.55
C GLU A 392 -39.12 22.06 4.76
N TYR A 393 -37.84 21.95 4.38
CA TYR A 393 -37.32 20.77 3.69
C TYR A 393 -37.26 19.53 4.57
N HIS A 394 -36.95 19.69 5.85
CA HIS A 394 -36.93 18.59 6.81
C HIS A 394 -38.32 18.01 7.05
N ALA A 395 -39.37 18.81 7.02
CA ALA A 395 -40.75 18.33 7.11
C ALA A 395 -41.14 17.42 5.92
N ILE A 396 -40.56 17.66 4.74
CA ILE A 396 -40.81 16.84 3.53
C ILE A 396 -39.90 15.61 3.51
N VAL A 397 -38.60 15.75 3.88
CA VAL A 397 -37.58 14.71 3.88
C VAL A 397 -36.86 14.72 5.25
N PRO A 398 -37.33 13.92 6.25
CA PRO A 398 -36.85 13.96 7.63
C PRO A 398 -35.49 13.26 7.84
N SER A 399 -34.83 12.77 6.80
CA SER A 399 -33.54 12.07 6.90
C SER A 399 -32.42 13.00 7.40
N GLU A 400 -31.48 12.46 8.18
CA GLU A 400 -30.27 13.14 8.66
C GLU A 400 -29.07 12.76 7.79
N TYR A 401 -27.93 13.48 7.94
CA TYR A 401 -26.70 13.23 7.21
C TYR A 401 -25.61 12.76 8.18
N GLU A 402 -25.08 11.58 7.96
CA GLU A 402 -23.99 11.05 8.79
C GLU A 402 -22.69 11.82 8.54
N TYR A 403 -22.39 12.09 7.26
CA TYR A 403 -21.19 12.85 6.84
C TYR A 403 -21.56 13.94 5.83
N PRO A 404 -22.11 15.06 6.28
CA PRO A 404 -22.51 16.13 5.37
C PRO A 404 -21.33 16.66 4.54
N GLY A 405 -21.57 16.90 3.26
CA GLY A 405 -20.55 17.39 2.33
C GLY A 405 -19.74 16.32 1.65
N LEU A 406 -19.82 15.04 2.05
CA LEU A 406 -19.23 13.93 1.32
C LEU A 406 -20.23 13.34 0.31
N ASP A 407 -19.77 13.13 -0.94
CA ASP A 407 -20.56 12.37 -1.93
C ASP A 407 -20.37 10.86 -1.76
N PHE A 408 -19.17 10.47 -1.30
CA PHE A 408 -18.80 9.09 -1.04
C PHE A 408 -17.96 9.05 0.23
N TYR A 409 -18.31 8.20 1.16
CA TYR A 409 -17.46 7.83 2.28
C TYR A 409 -17.25 6.32 2.26
N ILE A 410 -16.05 5.92 2.64
CA ILE A 410 -15.70 4.51 2.81
C ILE A 410 -15.78 4.27 4.31
N SER A 411 -16.84 3.64 4.79
CA SER A 411 -16.79 3.00 6.10
C SER A 411 -16.17 1.64 5.91
N ASP A 412 -15.15 1.30 6.67
CA ASP A 412 -14.41 0.03 6.67
C ASP A 412 -14.96 -1.04 5.70
N PHE A 413 -14.58 -0.97 4.40
CA PHE A 413 -15.10 -1.82 3.33
C PHE A 413 -16.60 -1.74 3.01
N LYS A 414 -17.28 -0.68 3.35
CA LYS A 414 -18.61 -0.43 2.79
C LYS A 414 -18.51 0.52 1.59
N ILE A 415 -18.62 -0.02 0.38
CA ILE A 415 -19.09 0.77 -0.77
C ILE A 415 -20.55 1.06 -0.45
N ILE A 416 -20.87 2.32 -0.19
CA ILE A 416 -22.24 2.69 0.13
C ILE A 416 -23.00 2.91 -1.16
N GLY A 417 -23.74 1.90 -1.51
CA GLY A 417 -25.14 2.04 -1.81
C GLY A 417 -25.87 1.71 -0.53
N GLU A 418 -26.62 2.62 -0.01
CA GLU A 418 -27.52 2.57 1.14
C GLU A 418 -27.17 1.47 2.17
N ASP A 419 -26.67 1.86 3.38
CA ASP A 419 -26.75 0.97 4.52
C ASP A 419 -28.22 0.61 4.67
N SER A 420 -28.54 -0.68 4.60
CA SER A 420 -29.82 -1.10 5.10
C SER A 420 -29.90 -0.60 6.55
N ASP A 421 -30.92 0.19 6.86
CA ASP A 421 -31.21 0.63 8.23
C ASP A 421 -31.04 -0.59 9.16
N GLU A 422 -30.40 -0.44 10.32
CA GLU A 422 -30.27 -1.55 11.31
C GLU A 422 -31.59 -2.29 11.49
N LYS A 423 -32.71 -1.57 11.37
CA LYS A 423 -34.06 -2.14 11.37
C LYS A 423 -34.33 -3.02 10.15
N GLU A 424 -33.87 -2.65 8.98
CA GLU A 424 -34.03 -3.45 7.75
C GLU A 424 -33.18 -4.72 7.83
N GLN A 425 -31.96 -4.62 8.32
CA GLN A 425 -31.09 -5.77 8.57
C GLN A 425 -31.69 -6.71 9.62
N GLU A 426 -32.22 -6.17 10.74
CA GLU A 426 -32.94 -6.98 11.73
C GLU A 426 -34.19 -7.63 11.13
N ARG A 427 -34.96 -6.90 10.31
CA ARG A 427 -36.13 -7.43 9.61
C ARG A 427 -35.75 -8.60 8.73
N PHE A 428 -34.68 -8.42 7.89
CA PHE A 428 -34.15 -9.45 7.00
C PHE A 428 -33.71 -10.70 7.78
N CYS A 429 -33.00 -10.55 8.89
CA CYS A 429 -32.54 -11.66 9.72
C CYS A 429 -33.69 -12.39 10.49
N LYS A 430 -34.83 -11.74 10.71
CA LYS A 430 -36.02 -12.33 11.35
C LYS A 430 -36.91 -13.13 10.39
N GLN A 431 -36.71 -12.96 9.06
CA GLN A 431 -37.47 -13.71 8.04
C GLN A 431 -37.24 -15.22 8.14
N SER A 432 -38.14 -16.02 7.59
CA SER A 432 -37.90 -17.46 7.38
C SER A 432 -36.76 -17.69 6.38
N ILE A 433 -36.15 -18.87 6.39
CA ILE A 433 -35.11 -19.20 5.38
C ILE A 433 -35.69 -19.17 3.96
N ASP A 434 -36.90 -19.63 3.77
CA ASP A 434 -37.55 -19.62 2.46
C ASP A 434 -37.82 -18.20 1.96
N ASP A 435 -38.20 -17.25 2.84
CA ASP A 435 -38.36 -15.83 2.47
C ASP A 435 -37.02 -15.19 2.15
N ILE A 436 -35.94 -15.48 2.91
CA ILE A 436 -34.57 -15.02 2.62
C ILE A 436 -34.14 -15.49 1.22
N ILE A 437 -34.30 -16.78 0.92
CA ILE A 437 -33.93 -17.36 -0.39
C ILE A 437 -34.76 -16.73 -1.52
N LEU A 438 -36.06 -16.53 -1.30
CA LEU A 438 -36.92 -15.87 -2.28
C LEU A 438 -36.47 -14.44 -2.56
N GLU A 439 -36.16 -13.66 -1.53
CA GLU A 439 -35.66 -12.28 -1.66
C GLU A 439 -34.31 -12.26 -2.39
N LEU A 440 -33.35 -13.13 -2.04
CA LEU A 440 -32.05 -13.22 -2.72
C LEU A 440 -32.19 -13.61 -4.21
N ASN A 441 -33.07 -14.56 -4.53
CA ASN A 441 -33.28 -15.00 -5.90
C ASN A 441 -33.99 -13.93 -6.77
N ASN A 442 -34.95 -13.20 -6.22
CA ASN A 442 -35.62 -12.11 -6.92
C ASN A 442 -34.64 -10.99 -7.32
N LEU A 443 -33.69 -10.67 -6.44
CA LEU A 443 -32.62 -9.72 -6.74
C LEU A 443 -31.76 -10.13 -7.94
N ILE A 444 -31.52 -11.41 -8.15
CA ILE A 444 -30.74 -11.91 -9.30
C ILE A 444 -31.54 -11.81 -10.61
N VAL A 445 -32.86 -12.01 -10.55
CA VAL A 445 -33.75 -11.92 -11.74
C VAL A 445 -33.86 -10.48 -12.25
N GLU A 446 -33.87 -9.50 -11.34
CA GLU A 446 -33.97 -8.08 -11.66
C GLU A 446 -32.66 -7.47 -12.21
N ARG A 447 -31.58 -8.25 -12.33
CA ARG A 447 -30.23 -7.82 -12.77
C ARG A 447 -30.24 -7.34 -14.22
N ARG A 448 -30.55 -6.05 -14.47
CA ARG A 448 -30.50 -5.41 -15.81
C ARG A 448 -29.62 -4.16 -15.91
N ASP A 449 -29.13 -3.57 -14.82
CA ASP A 449 -28.33 -2.32 -14.83
C ASP A 449 -27.12 -2.33 -13.86
N LYS A 450 -26.08 -1.52 -14.20
CA LYS A 450 -24.83 -1.40 -13.43
C LYS A 450 -24.99 -0.86 -12.00
N ASP A 451 -26.05 -0.11 -11.72
CA ASP A 451 -26.36 0.41 -10.38
C ASP A 451 -26.90 -0.69 -9.45
N PHE A 452 -27.31 -1.81 -10.00
CA PHE A 452 -27.83 -2.97 -9.29
C PHE A 452 -26.75 -3.80 -8.59
N ASP A 453 -25.49 -3.72 -9.05
CA ASP A 453 -24.37 -4.47 -8.40
C ASP A 453 -24.10 -4.00 -6.96
N SER A 454 -24.40 -2.73 -6.63
CA SER A 454 -24.27 -2.22 -5.26
C SER A 454 -25.36 -2.77 -4.32
N LEU A 455 -26.59 -2.88 -4.78
CA LEU A 455 -27.70 -3.45 -4.01
C LEU A 455 -27.49 -4.94 -3.75
N LEU A 456 -27.06 -5.70 -4.75
CA LEU A 456 -26.71 -7.11 -4.61
C LEU A 456 -25.61 -7.32 -3.54
N LEU A 457 -24.56 -6.49 -3.57
CA LEU A 457 -23.49 -6.56 -2.60
C LEU A 457 -23.94 -6.20 -1.18
N THR A 458 -24.84 -5.21 -1.05
CA THR A 458 -25.43 -4.83 0.24
C THR A 458 -26.24 -5.99 0.82
N LYS A 459 -27.12 -6.61 0.03
CA LYS A 459 -27.91 -7.76 0.48
C LYS A 459 -27.06 -9.00 0.74
N ALA A 460 -25.97 -9.22 0.00
CA ALA A 460 -25.02 -10.29 0.31
C ALA A 460 -24.34 -10.08 1.68
N LYS A 461 -24.06 -8.83 2.05
CA LYS A 461 -23.53 -8.47 3.37
C LYS A 461 -24.57 -8.63 4.46
N ASP A 462 -25.82 -8.20 4.25
CA ASP A 462 -26.92 -8.42 5.19
C ASP A 462 -27.10 -9.91 5.48
N PHE A 463 -27.11 -10.72 4.42
CA PHE A 463 -27.18 -12.17 4.54
C PHE A 463 -25.96 -12.74 5.30
N SER A 464 -24.75 -12.29 4.99
CA SER A 464 -23.52 -12.65 5.71
C SER A 464 -23.61 -12.29 7.19
N ASN A 465 -24.12 -11.10 7.53
CA ASN A 465 -24.31 -10.69 8.92
C ASN A 465 -25.32 -11.58 9.64
N CYS A 466 -26.42 -11.96 8.98
CA CYS A 466 -27.39 -12.91 9.53
C CYS A 466 -26.77 -14.28 9.79
N ALA A 467 -26.02 -14.81 8.84
CA ALA A 467 -25.32 -16.09 8.98
C ALA A 467 -24.26 -16.05 10.09
N ARG A 468 -23.54 -14.92 10.24
CA ARG A 468 -22.55 -14.71 11.30
C ARG A 468 -23.20 -14.60 12.69
N THR A 469 -24.32 -13.88 12.81
CA THR A 469 -25.00 -13.67 14.10
C THR A 469 -25.77 -14.89 14.58
N ASN A 470 -26.40 -15.62 13.66
CA ASN A 470 -27.17 -16.81 13.93
C ASN A 470 -26.83 -17.97 13.00
N PRO A 471 -25.58 -18.55 13.11
CA PRO A 471 -25.13 -19.61 12.22
C PRO A 471 -26.00 -20.87 12.29
N LYS A 472 -26.55 -21.21 13.47
CA LYS A 472 -27.41 -22.38 13.64
C LYS A 472 -28.64 -22.32 12.74
N LYS A 473 -29.31 -21.16 12.66
CA LYS A 473 -30.49 -20.97 11.79
C LYS A 473 -30.18 -21.25 10.33
N ILE A 474 -28.98 -20.88 9.86
CA ILE A 474 -28.55 -21.08 8.47
C ILE A 474 -28.16 -22.53 8.24
N VAL A 475 -27.41 -23.13 9.17
CA VAL A 475 -26.89 -24.49 9.02
C VAL A 475 -28.00 -25.54 9.17
N ASP A 476 -28.96 -25.36 10.09
CA ASP A 476 -30.09 -26.29 10.28
C ASP A 476 -30.91 -26.48 8.98
N GLU A 477 -30.88 -25.50 8.06
CA GLU A 477 -31.58 -25.54 6.77
C GLU A 477 -30.63 -25.32 5.57
N ILE A 478 -29.35 -25.64 5.73
CA ILE A 478 -28.30 -25.29 4.77
C ILE A 478 -28.56 -25.86 3.36
N ASP A 479 -29.19 -26.99 3.25
CA ASP A 479 -29.53 -27.65 1.99
C ASP A 479 -30.41 -26.81 1.08
N LYS A 480 -31.24 -25.93 1.64
CA LYS A 480 -32.07 -25.01 0.86
C LYS A 480 -31.24 -23.99 0.07
N PHE A 481 -30.00 -23.72 0.49
CA PHE A 481 -29.10 -22.75 -0.15
C PHE A 481 -28.32 -23.31 -1.34
N LYS A 482 -28.52 -24.58 -1.72
CA LYS A 482 -27.82 -25.22 -2.86
C LYS A 482 -28.00 -24.46 -4.18
N ASN A 483 -29.17 -23.87 -4.38
CA ASN A 483 -29.55 -23.23 -5.67
C ASN A 483 -29.54 -21.70 -5.65
N ILE A 484 -29.07 -21.05 -4.60
CA ILE A 484 -28.89 -19.59 -4.60
C ILE A 484 -27.67 -19.20 -5.46
N ASP A 485 -27.57 -17.91 -5.82
CA ASP A 485 -26.43 -17.40 -6.57
C ASP A 485 -25.09 -17.64 -5.84
N ASP A 486 -24.03 -17.90 -6.61
CA ASP A 486 -22.71 -18.26 -6.10
C ASP A 486 -22.09 -17.16 -5.23
N MET A 487 -22.43 -15.89 -5.49
CA MET A 487 -22.01 -14.78 -4.65
C MET A 487 -22.58 -14.94 -3.23
N PHE A 488 -23.85 -15.26 -3.08
CA PHE A 488 -24.47 -15.43 -1.77
C PHE A 488 -23.93 -16.65 -1.03
N LYS A 489 -23.63 -17.75 -1.74
CA LYS A 489 -22.95 -18.92 -1.15
C LYS A 489 -21.58 -18.53 -0.58
N TYR A 490 -20.82 -17.73 -1.33
CA TYR A 490 -19.50 -17.23 -0.89
C TYR A 490 -19.62 -16.40 0.41
N TYR A 491 -20.55 -15.43 0.45
CA TYR A 491 -20.76 -14.58 1.63
C TYR A 491 -21.30 -15.37 2.83
N MET A 492 -22.13 -16.41 2.62
CA MET A 492 -22.55 -17.34 3.63
C MET A 492 -21.38 -18.08 4.26
N LEU A 493 -20.48 -18.62 3.41
CA LEU A 493 -19.33 -19.37 3.88
C LEU A 493 -18.32 -18.51 4.66
N LEU A 494 -18.08 -17.28 4.22
CA LEU A 494 -17.28 -16.29 4.99
C LEU A 494 -17.85 -16.09 6.40
N ALA A 495 -19.16 -15.92 6.50
CA ALA A 495 -19.83 -15.71 7.77
C ALA A 495 -19.74 -16.94 8.69
N LEU A 496 -19.91 -18.15 8.14
CA LEU A 496 -19.80 -19.41 8.89
C LEU A 496 -18.36 -19.65 9.35
N ASN A 497 -17.35 -19.30 8.54
CA ASN A 497 -15.96 -19.35 8.96
C ASN A 497 -15.67 -18.41 10.15
N ASP A 498 -16.20 -17.18 10.10
CA ASP A 498 -16.08 -16.23 11.22
C ASP A 498 -16.85 -16.70 12.47
N ALA A 499 -18.02 -17.34 12.29
CA ALA A 499 -18.79 -17.89 13.39
C ALA A 499 -18.06 -19.06 14.09
N LEU A 500 -17.39 -19.92 13.32
CA LEU A 500 -16.54 -20.99 13.85
C LEU A 500 -15.35 -20.43 14.65
N LYS A 501 -14.65 -19.44 14.11
CA LYS A 501 -13.55 -18.75 14.82
C LYS A 501 -14.03 -18.14 16.14
N ALA A 502 -15.25 -17.60 16.16
CA ALA A 502 -15.90 -17.05 17.34
C ALA A 502 -16.49 -18.14 18.27
N LYS A 503 -16.29 -19.43 17.94
CA LYS A 503 -16.79 -20.59 18.70
C LYS A 503 -18.30 -20.58 18.91
N LYS A 504 -19.06 -20.11 17.92
CA LYS A 504 -20.53 -20.19 17.95
C LYS A 504 -20.95 -21.62 17.66
N ASP A 505 -22.02 -22.04 18.37
CA ASP A 505 -22.54 -23.40 18.30
C ASP A 505 -23.44 -23.60 17.07
N PHE A 506 -23.15 -24.62 16.26
CA PHE A 506 -23.99 -25.15 15.18
C PHE A 506 -23.46 -26.51 14.69
N GLU A 507 -24.28 -27.27 13.94
CA GLU A 507 -23.99 -28.64 13.52
C GLU A 507 -22.93 -28.67 12.37
N HIS A 508 -21.67 -28.95 12.69
CA HIS A 508 -20.58 -29.02 11.73
C HIS A 508 -20.81 -30.13 10.69
N GLU A 509 -21.45 -31.24 11.05
CA GLU A 509 -21.71 -32.34 10.16
C GLU A 509 -22.59 -31.93 8.97
N MET A 510 -23.66 -31.19 9.23
CA MET A 510 -24.56 -30.67 8.18
C MET A 510 -23.81 -29.78 7.19
N LEU A 511 -22.93 -28.90 7.71
CA LEU A 511 -22.09 -28.06 6.86
C LEU A 511 -21.17 -28.91 5.97
N PHE A 512 -20.52 -29.94 6.52
CA PHE A 512 -19.59 -30.80 5.76
C PHE A 512 -20.32 -31.63 4.70
N ASP A 513 -21.49 -32.16 5.00
CA ASP A 513 -22.34 -32.89 4.06
C ASP A 513 -22.77 -31.98 2.90
N PHE A 514 -23.19 -30.75 3.21
CA PHE A 514 -23.48 -29.74 2.19
C PHE A 514 -22.30 -29.47 1.27
N LEU A 515 -21.08 -29.27 1.84
CA LEU A 515 -19.86 -29.04 1.04
C LEU A 515 -19.49 -30.24 0.17
N LEU A 516 -19.60 -31.47 0.72
CA LEU A 516 -19.34 -32.70 -0.04
C LEU A 516 -20.35 -32.90 -1.17
N GLU A 517 -21.60 -32.56 -0.96
CA GLU A 517 -22.62 -32.64 -2.00
C GLU A 517 -22.36 -31.61 -3.13
N LEU A 518 -21.98 -30.38 -2.78
CA LEU A 518 -21.59 -29.37 -3.76
C LEU A 518 -20.37 -29.83 -4.60
N LEU A 519 -19.44 -30.58 -4.00
CA LEU A 519 -18.27 -31.16 -4.69
C LEU A 519 -18.62 -32.40 -5.53
N GLY A 520 -19.66 -33.17 -5.15
CA GLY A 520 -19.95 -34.51 -5.72
C GLY A 520 -21.00 -34.53 -6.82
N ASN A 521 -22.02 -33.69 -6.81
CA ASN A 521 -23.20 -33.81 -7.65
C ASN A 521 -23.28 -32.86 -8.84
N GLY A 522 -22.18 -32.30 -9.30
CA GLY A 522 -22.15 -31.40 -10.46
C GLY A 522 -22.97 -30.11 -10.27
N VAL A 523 -23.36 -29.75 -9.06
CA VAL A 523 -23.75 -28.38 -8.68
C VAL A 523 -22.49 -27.56 -8.70
N GLN A 524 -22.00 -27.33 -9.92
CA GLN A 524 -20.83 -26.52 -10.14
C GLN A 524 -21.16 -25.09 -9.75
N ILE A 525 -20.25 -24.45 -9.03
CA ILE A 525 -20.21 -23.01 -8.93
C ILE A 525 -20.02 -22.48 -10.34
N LYS A 526 -21.10 -21.97 -10.95
CA LYS A 526 -21.16 -21.62 -12.38
C LYS A 526 -20.35 -20.37 -12.73
N ASN A 527 -20.19 -19.49 -11.77
CA ASN A 527 -19.47 -18.24 -11.97
C ASN A 527 -17.98 -18.46 -11.72
N LYS A 528 -17.17 -18.46 -12.79
CA LYS A 528 -15.70 -18.66 -12.70
C LYS A 528 -15.01 -17.70 -11.71
N ASN A 529 -15.51 -16.47 -11.56
CA ASN A 529 -14.93 -15.49 -10.62
C ASN A 529 -15.16 -15.87 -9.16
N TYR A 530 -16.25 -16.53 -8.82
CA TYR A 530 -16.56 -16.96 -7.46
C TYR A 530 -16.13 -18.41 -7.16
N SER A 531 -15.89 -19.25 -8.16
CA SER A 531 -15.56 -20.66 -7.95
C SER A 531 -14.28 -20.83 -7.11
N LEU A 532 -13.16 -20.27 -7.56
CA LEU A 532 -11.90 -20.36 -6.83
C LEU A 532 -11.94 -19.62 -5.49
N LEU A 533 -12.68 -18.51 -5.41
CA LEU A 533 -12.87 -17.77 -4.16
C LEU A 533 -13.65 -18.61 -3.14
N PHE A 534 -14.74 -19.24 -3.57
CA PHE A 534 -15.57 -20.09 -2.72
C PHE A 534 -14.79 -21.30 -2.19
N TRP A 535 -14.16 -22.05 -3.10
CA TRP A 535 -13.40 -23.25 -2.72
C TRP A 535 -12.13 -22.93 -1.93
N GLY A 536 -11.50 -21.80 -2.21
CA GLY A 536 -10.40 -21.27 -1.39
C GLY A 536 -10.84 -20.90 0.02
N GLU A 537 -12.09 -20.42 0.21
CA GLU A 537 -12.63 -20.14 1.52
C GLU A 537 -13.04 -21.44 2.25
N VAL A 538 -13.50 -22.47 1.55
CA VAL A 538 -13.70 -23.81 2.13
C VAL A 538 -12.37 -24.35 2.70
N ALA A 539 -11.28 -24.21 1.96
CA ALA A 539 -9.95 -24.60 2.43
C ALA A 539 -9.54 -23.79 3.68
N ASN A 540 -9.79 -22.48 3.69
CA ASN A 540 -9.54 -21.62 4.85
C ASN A 540 -10.39 -22.01 6.07
N LEU A 541 -11.64 -22.36 5.87
CA LEU A 541 -12.55 -22.81 6.95
C LEU A 541 -11.99 -24.07 7.61
N LEU A 542 -11.59 -25.07 6.82
CA LEU A 542 -10.98 -26.30 7.33
C LEU A 542 -9.66 -25.99 8.06
N ARG A 543 -8.75 -25.25 7.44
CA ARG A 543 -7.46 -24.88 8.04
C ARG A 543 -7.63 -24.19 9.40
N ASN A 544 -8.49 -23.19 9.45
CA ASN A 544 -8.64 -22.35 10.64
C ASN A 544 -9.31 -23.06 11.82
N ASN A 545 -10.10 -24.10 11.54
CA ASN A 545 -10.96 -24.73 12.55
C ASN A 545 -10.66 -26.22 12.75
N ILE A 546 -9.62 -26.78 12.12
CA ILE A 546 -9.33 -28.23 12.13
C ILE A 546 -9.18 -28.78 13.56
N ASP A 547 -8.64 -28.00 14.49
CA ASP A 547 -8.49 -28.40 15.89
C ASP A 547 -9.81 -28.37 16.68
N ALA A 548 -10.82 -27.63 16.20
CA ALA A 548 -12.15 -27.54 16.79
C ALA A 548 -13.14 -28.56 16.18
N ILE A 549 -12.79 -29.18 15.06
CA ILE A 549 -13.63 -30.18 14.38
C ILE A 549 -13.62 -31.47 15.21
N ASP A 550 -14.80 -32.09 15.39
CA ASP A 550 -14.92 -33.39 16.04
C ASP A 550 -14.12 -34.47 15.28
N ILE A 551 -13.52 -35.40 16.04
CA ILE A 551 -12.70 -36.48 15.46
C ILE A 551 -13.52 -37.34 14.50
N SER A 552 -14.81 -37.53 14.74
CA SER A 552 -15.72 -38.28 13.86
C SER A 552 -15.85 -37.66 12.46
N LEU A 553 -15.64 -36.36 12.33
CA LEU A 553 -15.75 -35.60 11.07
C LEU A 553 -14.43 -35.45 10.31
N LEU A 554 -13.31 -35.91 10.87
CA LEU A 554 -12.00 -35.77 10.23
C LEU A 554 -11.94 -36.45 8.85
N ASN A 555 -12.59 -37.59 8.66
CA ASN A 555 -12.65 -38.28 7.38
C ASN A 555 -13.40 -37.43 6.34
N LYS A 556 -14.50 -36.77 6.72
CA LYS A 556 -15.22 -35.85 5.83
C LYS A 556 -14.35 -34.63 5.49
N ALA A 557 -13.62 -34.07 6.46
CA ALA A 557 -12.69 -32.98 6.24
C ALA A 557 -11.58 -33.38 5.24
N LYS A 558 -10.99 -34.57 5.40
CA LYS A 558 -10.02 -35.12 4.45
C LYS A 558 -10.59 -35.23 3.04
N GLU A 559 -11.77 -35.83 2.90
CA GLU A 559 -12.42 -36.00 1.61
C GLU A 559 -12.64 -34.65 0.91
N ILE A 560 -13.10 -33.63 1.63
CA ILE A 560 -13.26 -32.28 1.10
C ILE A 560 -11.91 -31.76 0.60
N VAL A 561 -10.86 -31.79 1.42
CA VAL A 561 -9.54 -31.25 1.04
C VAL A 561 -8.98 -31.98 -0.20
N LEU A 562 -9.08 -33.30 -0.25
CA LEU A 562 -8.59 -34.08 -1.40
C LEU A 562 -9.34 -33.74 -2.69
N LYS A 563 -10.68 -33.57 -2.62
CA LYS A 563 -11.47 -33.13 -3.78
C LYS A 563 -11.14 -31.70 -4.22
N LEU A 564 -10.74 -30.82 -3.29
CA LEU A 564 -10.30 -29.46 -3.64
C LEU A 564 -8.99 -29.45 -4.43
N LEU A 565 -8.13 -30.47 -4.34
CA LEU A 565 -6.91 -30.59 -5.14
C LEU A 565 -7.19 -30.82 -6.64
N ASP A 566 -8.40 -31.21 -7.02
CA ASP A 566 -8.81 -31.37 -8.43
C ASP A 566 -9.03 -30.04 -9.14
N PHE A 567 -9.29 -28.95 -8.40
CA PHE A 567 -9.39 -27.60 -8.93
C PHE A 567 -8.00 -26.97 -8.98
N LYS A 568 -7.64 -26.36 -10.11
CA LYS A 568 -6.32 -25.76 -10.33
C LYS A 568 -6.47 -24.29 -10.70
N GLU A 569 -5.66 -23.45 -10.05
CA GLU A 569 -5.46 -22.07 -10.44
C GLU A 569 -4.19 -21.98 -11.29
N ASP A 570 -4.27 -21.28 -12.44
CA ASP A 570 -3.09 -20.98 -13.25
C ASP A 570 -2.18 -20.02 -12.47
N GLU A 571 -1.01 -20.48 -12.07
CA GLU A 571 -0.04 -19.68 -11.31
C GLU A 571 0.74 -18.77 -12.27
N ILE A 572 0.29 -17.53 -12.44
CA ILE A 572 1.05 -16.48 -13.10
C ILE A 572 1.98 -15.87 -12.05
N LEU A 573 3.23 -16.32 -12.04
CA LEU A 573 4.27 -15.69 -11.21
C LEU A 573 4.83 -14.47 -11.95
N GLU A 574 4.43 -13.29 -11.52
CA GLU A 574 5.17 -12.07 -11.81
C GLU A 574 6.55 -12.15 -11.13
N LYS A 575 7.59 -11.71 -11.84
CA LYS A 575 9.02 -11.95 -11.52
C LYS A 575 9.53 -11.46 -10.16
N GLU A 576 8.73 -10.78 -9.34
CA GLU A 576 9.21 -9.96 -8.21
C GLU A 576 8.33 -9.96 -6.95
N THR A 577 7.38 -10.89 -6.80
CA THR A 577 6.56 -10.98 -5.58
C THR A 577 7.21 -11.87 -4.54
N ASP A 578 7.01 -11.56 -3.25
CA ASP A 578 7.25 -12.46 -2.14
C ASP A 578 6.49 -13.76 -2.39
N LEU A 579 7.22 -14.76 -2.83
CA LEU A 579 6.67 -16.02 -3.34
C LEU A 579 5.91 -16.77 -2.26
N LEU A 580 6.36 -16.67 -1.01
CA LEU A 580 5.69 -17.28 0.14
C LEU A 580 4.31 -16.64 0.35
N THR A 581 4.26 -15.31 0.48
CA THR A 581 2.99 -14.60 0.66
C THR A 581 2.03 -14.83 -0.52
N HIS A 582 2.54 -14.84 -1.75
CA HIS A 582 1.73 -15.13 -2.92
C HIS A 582 1.16 -16.55 -2.87
N THR A 583 2.00 -17.55 -2.60
CA THR A 583 1.57 -18.95 -2.49
C THR A 583 0.54 -19.13 -1.38
N LEU A 584 0.77 -18.58 -0.19
CA LEU A 584 -0.14 -18.71 0.95
C LEU A 584 -1.53 -18.10 0.69
N ASN A 585 -1.62 -17.10 -0.19
CA ASN A 585 -2.87 -16.43 -0.55
C ASN A 585 -3.53 -16.98 -1.83
N SER A 586 -2.80 -17.76 -2.64
CA SER A 586 -3.36 -18.42 -3.83
C SER A 586 -4.35 -19.52 -3.45
N TYR A 587 -5.21 -19.90 -4.40
CA TYR A 587 -6.11 -21.04 -4.22
C TYR A 587 -5.31 -22.32 -3.89
N ASN A 588 -4.32 -22.66 -4.72
CA ASN A 588 -3.47 -23.84 -4.55
C ASN A 588 -2.80 -23.85 -3.16
N GLY A 589 -2.26 -22.71 -2.73
CA GLY A 589 -1.63 -22.58 -1.42
C GLY A 589 -2.61 -22.75 -0.25
N LYS A 590 -3.82 -22.22 -0.34
CA LYS A 590 -4.86 -22.39 0.70
C LYS A 590 -5.26 -23.85 0.85
N VAL A 591 -5.43 -24.59 -0.27
CA VAL A 591 -5.77 -26.02 -0.24
C VAL A 591 -4.64 -26.84 0.34
N LEU A 592 -3.39 -26.63 -0.11
CA LEU A 592 -2.22 -27.31 0.44
C LEU A 592 -2.01 -27.01 1.93
N HIS A 593 -2.24 -25.77 2.35
CA HIS A 593 -2.23 -25.41 3.75
C HIS A 593 -3.26 -26.19 4.57
N SER A 594 -4.49 -26.30 4.07
CA SER A 594 -5.54 -27.07 4.76
C SER A 594 -5.16 -28.56 4.85
N LEU A 595 -4.51 -29.12 3.82
CA LEU A 595 -4.01 -30.48 3.83
C LEU A 595 -2.91 -30.70 4.89
N ILE A 596 -1.96 -29.77 5.00
CA ILE A 596 -0.93 -29.82 6.05
C ILE A 596 -1.55 -29.73 7.46
N TYR A 597 -2.50 -28.84 7.67
CA TYR A 597 -3.17 -28.72 8.98
C TYR A 597 -3.98 -29.97 9.33
N TYR A 598 -4.67 -30.57 8.35
CA TYR A 598 -5.31 -31.87 8.52
C TYR A 598 -4.29 -32.93 8.94
N LEU A 599 -3.18 -33.03 8.21
CA LEU A 599 -2.11 -33.98 8.49
C LEU A 599 -1.53 -33.82 9.91
N LEU A 600 -1.30 -32.60 10.35
CA LEU A 600 -0.80 -32.31 11.71
C LEU A 600 -1.84 -32.70 12.78
N ARG A 601 -3.11 -32.47 12.55
CA ARG A 601 -4.19 -32.90 13.44
C ARG A 601 -4.24 -34.43 13.51
N TYR A 602 -4.17 -35.10 12.38
CA TYR A 602 -4.14 -36.57 12.30
C TYR A 602 -2.91 -37.13 13.06
N ALA A 603 -1.72 -36.58 12.84
CA ALA A 603 -0.48 -36.99 13.52
C ALA A 603 -0.58 -36.77 15.05
N LYS A 604 -1.21 -35.69 15.50
CA LYS A 604 -1.41 -35.40 16.92
C LYS A 604 -2.34 -36.44 17.60
N ILE A 605 -3.42 -36.80 16.95
CA ILE A 605 -4.38 -37.81 17.44
C ILE A 605 -3.72 -39.19 17.47
N ASN A 606 -2.89 -39.50 16.50
CA ASN A 606 -2.19 -40.78 16.38
C ASN A 606 -0.76 -40.74 16.91
N SER A 607 -0.43 -39.84 17.83
CA SER A 607 0.94 -39.59 18.32
C SER A 607 1.58 -40.83 19.00
N THR A 608 0.75 -41.71 19.57
CA THR A 608 1.18 -42.99 20.20
C THR A 608 1.33 -44.13 19.23
N LYS A 609 0.88 -43.99 17.98
CA LYS A 609 1.01 -45.00 16.92
C LYS A 609 2.27 -44.73 16.09
N ASN A 610 2.82 -45.77 15.49
CA ASN A 610 3.95 -45.63 14.55
C ASN A 610 3.55 -44.93 13.25
N ILE A 611 2.25 -44.93 12.92
CA ILE A 611 1.72 -44.33 11.69
C ILE A 611 1.17 -42.93 12.04
N LYS A 612 1.91 -41.89 11.67
CA LYS A 612 1.51 -40.47 11.84
C LYS A 612 1.10 -39.82 10.51
N TRP A 613 1.03 -40.61 9.45
CA TRP A 613 0.89 -40.18 8.07
C TRP A 613 0.00 -41.17 7.32
N GLU A 614 -0.96 -40.72 6.57
CA GLU A 614 -1.83 -41.58 5.77
C GLU A 614 -1.19 -41.82 4.39
N ASP A 615 -1.27 -43.05 3.90
CA ASP A 615 -0.56 -43.49 2.68
C ASP A 615 -0.95 -42.68 1.43
N ASP A 616 -2.21 -42.33 1.25
CA ASP A 616 -2.70 -41.54 0.12
C ASP A 616 -2.16 -40.10 0.11
N ILE A 617 -2.04 -39.45 1.28
CA ILE A 617 -1.45 -38.12 1.40
C ILE A 617 0.06 -38.17 1.17
N LYS A 618 0.72 -39.22 1.69
CA LYS A 618 2.14 -39.44 1.49
C LYS A 618 2.44 -39.69 -0.01
N GLU A 619 1.65 -40.49 -0.66
CA GLU A 619 1.77 -40.75 -2.10
C GLU A 619 1.55 -39.46 -2.92
N PHE A 620 0.54 -38.67 -2.56
CA PHE A 620 0.27 -37.39 -3.22
C PHE A 620 1.51 -36.49 -3.19
N PHE A 621 2.09 -36.20 -2.01
CA PHE A 621 3.27 -35.32 -1.92
C PHE A 621 4.50 -35.93 -2.63
N THR A 622 4.67 -37.27 -2.59
CA THR A 622 5.78 -37.93 -3.26
C THR A 622 5.66 -37.76 -4.77
N LYS A 623 4.47 -37.97 -5.32
CA LYS A 623 4.18 -37.84 -6.74
C LYS A 623 4.35 -36.39 -7.23
N GLU A 624 3.89 -35.41 -6.43
CA GLU A 624 4.01 -33.98 -6.77
C GLU A 624 5.47 -33.51 -6.76
N LEU A 625 6.34 -34.06 -5.90
CA LEU A 625 7.78 -33.77 -5.94
C LEU A 625 8.46 -34.22 -7.22
N ASP A 626 7.92 -35.23 -7.90
CA ASP A 626 8.44 -35.74 -9.17
C ASP A 626 7.84 -35.00 -10.40
N ASN A 627 6.73 -34.26 -10.19
CA ASN A 627 6.02 -33.51 -11.23
C ASN A 627 6.45 -32.05 -11.26
N LYS A 628 7.42 -31.67 -12.10
CA LYS A 628 8.04 -30.34 -12.20
C LYS A 628 7.25 -29.38 -13.10
N ASN A 629 5.94 -29.37 -13.07
CA ASN A 629 5.10 -28.41 -13.78
C ASN A 629 4.89 -27.10 -12.96
N GLU A 630 4.15 -26.11 -13.48
CA GLU A 630 3.89 -24.85 -12.77
C GLU A 630 3.11 -25.02 -11.47
N TYR A 631 2.21 -26.02 -11.40
CA TYR A 631 1.48 -26.36 -10.19
C TYR A 631 2.41 -26.78 -9.04
N SER A 632 3.54 -27.39 -9.34
CA SER A 632 4.53 -27.83 -8.37
C SER A 632 5.19 -26.70 -7.58
N LYS A 633 5.13 -25.43 -8.03
CA LYS A 633 5.73 -24.30 -7.32
C LYS A 633 5.10 -24.10 -5.94
N SER A 634 3.77 -24.11 -5.84
CA SER A 634 3.07 -24.04 -4.57
C SER A 634 3.41 -25.22 -3.65
N ILE A 635 3.56 -26.42 -4.19
CA ILE A 635 4.01 -27.61 -3.45
C ILE A 635 5.40 -27.38 -2.84
N PHE A 636 6.37 -26.94 -3.63
CA PHE A 636 7.74 -26.72 -3.15
C PHE A 636 7.80 -25.65 -2.06
N THR A 637 7.07 -24.53 -2.22
CA THR A 637 6.96 -23.49 -1.20
C THR A 637 6.38 -24.03 0.10
N ILE A 638 5.28 -24.78 0.04
CA ILE A 638 4.59 -25.33 1.23
C ILE A 638 5.45 -26.38 1.91
N LEU A 639 6.08 -27.29 1.17
CA LEU A 639 6.94 -28.31 1.75
C LEU A 639 8.18 -27.71 2.41
N GLY A 640 8.80 -26.69 1.82
CA GLY A 640 9.92 -25.95 2.43
C GLY A 640 9.49 -25.25 3.70
N PHE A 641 8.39 -24.49 3.66
CA PHE A 641 7.86 -23.74 4.80
C PHE A 641 7.46 -24.64 5.99
N TYR A 642 6.87 -25.81 5.73
CA TYR A 642 6.45 -26.77 6.76
C TYR A 642 7.44 -27.90 7.03
N LEU A 643 8.70 -27.79 6.59
CA LEU A 643 9.71 -28.82 6.75
C LEU A 643 9.88 -29.34 8.20
N PRO A 644 9.93 -28.46 9.25
CA PRO A 644 10.03 -28.94 10.63
C PRO A 644 8.82 -29.77 11.05
N GLN A 645 7.61 -29.38 10.65
CA GLN A 645 6.38 -30.09 10.97
C GLN A 645 6.30 -31.43 10.22
N LEU A 646 6.69 -31.47 8.97
CA LEU A 646 6.77 -32.70 8.18
C LEU A 646 7.81 -33.67 8.76
N SER A 647 8.95 -33.17 9.26
CA SER A 647 9.94 -33.96 9.95
C SER A 647 9.41 -34.57 11.26
N PHE A 648 8.46 -33.89 11.93
CA PHE A 648 7.76 -34.46 13.09
C PHE A 648 6.81 -35.59 12.70
N VAL A 649 6.18 -35.48 11.53
CA VAL A 649 5.24 -36.48 11.02
C VAL A 649 5.96 -37.72 10.50
N ASP A 650 6.95 -37.54 9.61
CA ASP A 650 7.74 -38.62 8.99
C ASP A 650 9.16 -38.13 8.63
N LYS A 651 10.07 -38.28 9.57
CA LYS A 651 11.47 -37.84 9.42
C LYS A 651 12.17 -38.57 8.27
N ASP A 652 11.91 -39.89 8.12
CA ASP A 652 12.58 -40.69 7.09
C ASP A 652 12.11 -40.29 5.69
N TRP A 653 10.82 -40.01 5.52
CA TRP A 653 10.32 -39.49 4.26
C TRP A 653 10.95 -38.11 3.90
N VAL A 654 11.06 -37.23 4.85
CA VAL A 654 11.73 -35.92 4.65
C VAL A 654 13.17 -36.09 4.25
N LEU A 655 13.92 -36.95 4.93
CA LEU A 655 15.34 -37.22 4.62
C LEU A 655 15.50 -37.85 3.22
N ASN A 656 14.65 -38.80 2.86
CA ASN A 656 14.68 -39.49 1.54
C ASN A 656 14.29 -38.54 0.39
N ASN A 657 13.49 -37.51 0.65
CA ASN A 657 13.05 -36.56 -0.35
C ASN A 657 13.72 -35.17 -0.23
N PHE A 658 14.69 -35.00 0.70
CA PHE A 658 15.29 -33.71 0.98
C PHE A 658 15.91 -33.05 -0.27
N THR A 659 16.63 -33.82 -1.10
CA THR A 659 17.24 -33.32 -2.33
C THR A 659 16.19 -32.99 -3.42
N LYS A 660 15.01 -33.58 -3.34
CA LYS A 660 13.88 -33.24 -4.23
C LYS A 660 13.20 -31.97 -3.75
N ILE A 661 12.97 -31.81 -2.43
CA ILE A 661 12.38 -30.59 -1.83
C ILE A 661 13.31 -29.39 -2.07
N PHE A 662 14.63 -29.59 -1.96
CA PHE A 662 15.65 -28.54 -2.17
C PHE A 662 16.59 -28.92 -3.33
N PRO A 663 16.12 -28.82 -4.59
CA PRO A 663 16.87 -29.28 -5.77
C PRO A 663 18.02 -28.33 -6.10
N LYS A 664 19.25 -28.67 -5.70
CA LYS A 664 20.47 -27.85 -5.95
C LYS A 664 20.73 -27.58 -7.43
N GLU A 665 20.32 -28.51 -8.30
CA GLU A 665 20.49 -28.42 -9.76
C GLU A 665 19.51 -27.47 -10.43
N ASN A 666 18.40 -27.12 -9.77
CA ASN A 666 17.39 -26.18 -10.25
C ASN A 666 17.25 -25.00 -9.31
N ILE A 667 18.00 -23.94 -9.58
CA ILE A 667 18.10 -22.76 -8.72
C ILE A 667 16.75 -22.05 -8.51
N ASN A 668 15.82 -22.17 -9.46
CA ASN A 668 14.50 -21.56 -9.35
C ASN A 668 13.65 -22.31 -8.30
N PHE A 669 13.60 -23.63 -8.36
CA PHE A 669 12.89 -24.42 -7.36
C PHE A 669 13.57 -24.39 -5.99
N LEU A 670 14.90 -24.34 -5.94
CA LEU A 670 15.62 -24.13 -4.68
C LEU A 670 15.22 -22.83 -4.00
N LYS A 671 15.17 -21.71 -4.73
CA LYS A 671 14.73 -20.41 -4.19
C LYS A 671 13.27 -20.42 -3.75
N ILE A 672 12.44 -21.21 -4.38
CA ILE A 672 11.02 -21.38 -4.07
C ILE A 672 10.83 -22.16 -2.76
N SER A 673 11.70 -23.14 -2.50
CA SER A 673 11.63 -23.97 -1.29
C SER A 673 12.27 -23.34 -0.04
N LEU A 674 13.14 -22.32 -0.22
CA LEU A 674 13.81 -21.59 0.87
C LEU A 674 12.97 -20.40 1.34
#